data_ac07f3e8e39d651b8fa86dc9cfa1a6fc
#
_entry.id   ac07f3e8e39d651b8fa86dc9cfa1a6fc
#
_cell.length_a   1.000
_cell.length_b   1.000
_cell.length_c   1.000
_cell.angle_alpha   90.00
_cell.angle_beta   90.00
_cell.angle_gamma   90.00
#
_symmetry.space_group_name_H-M   'P 1'
#
loop_
_entity.id
_entity.type
_entity.pdbx_description
1 polymer ?
#
loop_
_entity_poly.entity_id
_entity_poly.type
_entity_poly.pdbx_seq_one_letter_code
_entity_poly.pdbx_strand_id
1 'polypeptide(L)'
;MLSRLLSRRAVPRAITKPPAIMAAQFSNGAKPTATSYQGLPIGELPKTWTYTSSLPPDAIFPTPADSHKTPRDQIAPRGVRNAAFTWVRPETTENPELLAVSPAAMRDIGIKQGDEETEDFKQTVAGNRLHGWDEEKLEGGYPWAQCYGGFQFGQWAGQLGDGRAISLFETTNPGTKTRYELQLKGAGITPYSRFADGKAVLRSSIREFVVSEALHALGIPSTRALSLTLLPNVKVRRETVEPGAIVLRFAQSWIRLGNFDLPRARGDRAMLRTLATYVAEDVLGGWEKLPGRLDTPEKPADSSLHEPARGVLATEIQGPDDSAENRFTRLFREVARRNALTVAKWQAYGFMNGVLNTDNTSIAGLSIDFGPFAFMDNFDPSYTPNHDDHMLRYSYRNQPTIIWWNLVRFGEALGELIGAGAGVDEDRFVNDGVEESESEVLVGRAEKLIMQVGEEYKALFMAEYKRLMTLRVGLKNFKESDFDELFSGLLDTMETHELDFNHFFRRLSSVKLSEIATEDARRETAARFFHAEGATAGSEAKGRSDVGNWLDKWRARVVEDWGEEEGQDAEREKAMKAVNPNFVPRGWVLDEIIKRVEKDGERDVLRRVMQMALHPFEESWDGQQVDGQEYKGDKAEEERWVGDVPKLKRAIQCSCSS
;
A
#
# COMPACT_ATOMS: atom_id res chain seq x y z
N MET A 1 24.76 1.55 -4.91
CA MET A 1 23.99 2.61 -4.21
C MET A 1 23.36 2.14 -2.90
N LEU A 2 22.69 0.99 -2.86
CA LEU A 2 22.34 0.30 -1.63
C LEU A 2 23.58 0.02 -0.74
N SER A 3 24.76 -0.21 -1.36
CA SER A 3 26.05 -0.38 -0.65
C SER A 3 26.49 0.84 0.17
N ARG A 4 26.13 2.06 -0.20
CA ARG A 4 26.47 3.26 0.58
C ARG A 4 25.64 3.44 1.87
N LEU A 5 24.47 2.81 1.95
CA LEU A 5 23.67 2.75 3.17
C LEU A 5 24.19 1.69 4.16
N LEU A 6 25.00 0.74 3.70
CA LEU A 6 25.47 -0.43 4.44
C LEU A 6 26.96 -0.44 4.77
N SER A 7 27.76 0.55 4.33
CA SER A 7 29.19 0.56 4.60
C SER A 7 29.54 1.09 5.99
N ARG A 8 29.52 0.25 7.01
CA ARG A 8 30.43 0.33 8.17
C ARG A 8 30.64 -1.05 8.81
N ARG A 9 31.85 -1.60 8.55
CA ARG A 9 32.61 -2.64 9.28
C ARG A 9 32.04 -4.05 9.37
N ALA A 10 32.70 -4.93 8.65
CA ALA A 10 32.68 -6.37 8.83
C ALA A 10 33.44 -6.78 10.10
N VAL A 11 32.84 -7.65 10.89
CA VAL A 11 33.49 -8.41 11.99
C VAL A 11 33.56 -9.87 11.54
N PRO A 12 34.66 -10.63 11.81
CA PRO A 12 34.86 -11.97 11.27
C PRO A 12 33.92 -13.01 11.87
N ARG A 13 33.39 -13.86 11.00
CA ARG A 13 32.43 -14.93 11.31
C ARG A 13 33.08 -16.23 11.76
N ALA A 14 32.40 -16.89 12.70
CA ALA A 14 32.49 -18.35 12.89
C ALA A 14 31.39 -19.00 12.02
N ILE A 15 31.81 -19.96 11.17
CA ILE A 15 30.96 -20.69 10.24
C ILE A 15 30.16 -21.74 11.00
N THR A 16 28.88 -21.53 11.21
CA THR A 16 27.95 -22.62 11.54
C THR A 16 27.01 -22.81 10.33
N LYS A 17 26.91 -24.05 9.85
CA LYS A 17 26.03 -24.43 8.75
C LYS A 17 24.58 -24.01 9.08
N PRO A 18 23.85 -23.32 8.19
CA PRO A 18 22.44 -23.07 8.40
C PRO A 18 21.64 -24.37 8.33
N PRO A 19 20.56 -24.51 9.10
CA PRO A 19 19.61 -25.61 8.93
C PRO A 19 18.99 -25.51 7.54
N ALA A 20 18.83 -26.66 6.88
CA ALA A 20 18.17 -26.75 5.59
C ALA A 20 16.76 -26.14 5.69
N ILE A 21 16.55 -25.02 5.02
CA ILE A 21 15.22 -24.43 4.82
C ILE A 21 14.50 -25.42 3.91
N MET A 22 13.51 -26.13 4.44
CA MET A 22 12.58 -26.92 3.64
C MET A 22 12.07 -26.04 2.51
N ALA A 23 12.23 -26.51 1.28
CA ALA A 23 11.61 -25.92 0.12
C ALA A 23 10.12 -25.69 0.46
N ALA A 24 9.69 -24.43 0.48
CA ALA A 24 8.29 -24.13 0.55
C ALA A 24 7.68 -24.80 -0.69
N GLN A 25 6.95 -25.88 -0.48
CA GLN A 25 6.10 -26.42 -1.53
C GLN A 25 5.19 -25.26 -1.89
N PHE A 26 5.38 -24.73 -3.11
CA PHE A 26 4.39 -23.89 -3.75
C PHE A 26 3.14 -24.76 -3.84
N SER A 27 2.27 -24.70 -2.84
CA SER A 27 0.92 -25.13 -3.01
C SER A 27 0.43 -24.29 -4.18
N ASN A 28 0.19 -24.93 -5.31
CA ASN A 28 -0.65 -24.39 -6.37
C ASN A 28 -1.74 -23.64 -5.63
N GLY A 29 -1.85 -22.31 -5.86
CA GLY A 29 -3.00 -21.58 -5.38
C GLY A 29 -4.20 -22.40 -5.84
N ALA A 30 -4.73 -23.22 -4.96
CA ALA A 30 -5.95 -23.93 -5.22
C ALA A 30 -6.90 -22.80 -5.59
N LYS A 31 -7.32 -22.76 -6.87
CA LYS A 31 -8.50 -21.98 -7.26
C LYS A 31 -9.48 -22.28 -6.15
N PRO A 32 -9.93 -21.28 -5.37
CA PRO A 32 -10.88 -21.57 -4.31
C PRO A 32 -11.97 -22.38 -5.00
N THR A 33 -12.08 -23.64 -4.61
CA THR A 33 -13.21 -24.47 -5.01
C THR A 33 -14.39 -23.60 -4.65
N ALA A 34 -15.26 -23.34 -5.62
CA ALA A 34 -16.42 -22.51 -5.46
C ALA A 34 -17.32 -23.10 -4.36
N THR A 35 -16.89 -22.96 -3.13
CA THR A 35 -17.79 -22.97 -1.99
C THR A 35 -18.63 -21.73 -2.22
N SER A 36 -19.92 -21.92 -2.41
CA SER A 36 -20.90 -20.88 -2.67
C SER A 36 -20.73 -19.78 -1.60
N TYR A 37 -19.98 -18.73 -1.95
CA TYR A 37 -19.83 -17.57 -1.11
C TYR A 37 -21.22 -16.96 -0.93
N GLN A 38 -21.77 -17.09 0.26
CA GLN A 38 -23.03 -16.50 0.67
C GLN A 38 -22.72 -15.26 1.49
N GLY A 39 -22.29 -14.18 0.83
CA GLY A 39 -22.20 -12.87 1.45
C GLY A 39 -23.58 -12.34 1.84
N LEU A 40 -23.58 -11.19 2.49
CA LEU A 40 -24.78 -10.45 2.87
C LEU A 40 -24.98 -9.25 1.94
N PRO A 41 -26.21 -8.78 1.72
CA PRO A 41 -26.42 -7.46 1.16
C PRO A 41 -25.68 -6.39 1.98
N ILE A 42 -25.19 -5.32 1.33
CA ILE A 42 -24.45 -4.24 2.03
C ILE A 42 -25.24 -3.65 3.20
N GLY A 43 -26.55 -3.55 3.06
CA GLY A 43 -27.45 -3.08 4.10
C GLY A 43 -27.54 -4.01 5.32
N GLU A 44 -27.29 -5.30 5.15
CA GLU A 44 -27.38 -6.33 6.19
C GLU A 44 -26.03 -6.71 6.82
N LEU A 45 -24.92 -6.16 6.32
CA LEU A 45 -23.61 -6.38 6.93
C LEU A 45 -23.64 -5.99 8.43
N PRO A 46 -22.95 -6.75 9.31
CA PRO A 46 -22.75 -6.31 10.69
C PRO A 46 -22.06 -4.96 10.71
N LYS A 47 -22.61 -3.99 11.41
CA LYS A 47 -22.06 -2.63 11.47
C LYS A 47 -21.66 -2.26 12.88
N THR A 48 -20.52 -1.62 13.01
CA THR A 48 -20.00 -1.07 14.26
C THR A 48 -19.45 0.34 14.02
N TRP A 49 -19.26 1.06 15.13
CA TRP A 49 -18.70 2.42 15.14
C TRP A 49 -17.70 2.52 16.30
N THR A 50 -16.75 1.57 16.36
CA THR A 50 -15.76 1.48 17.45
C THR A 50 -14.86 2.70 17.51
N TYR A 51 -14.44 3.24 16.34
CA TYR A 51 -13.65 4.47 16.28
C TYR A 51 -14.34 5.63 17.00
N THR A 52 -15.60 5.88 16.70
CA THR A 52 -16.36 7.02 17.23
C THR A 52 -16.88 6.80 18.65
N SER A 53 -16.99 5.56 19.10
CA SER A 53 -17.34 5.26 20.50
C SER A 53 -16.12 5.27 21.43
N SER A 54 -14.90 5.09 20.91
CA SER A 54 -13.67 5.03 21.69
C SER A 54 -12.91 6.36 21.75
N LEU A 55 -13.16 7.27 20.81
CA LEU A 55 -12.40 8.52 20.66
C LEU A 55 -13.33 9.74 20.76
N PRO A 56 -12.81 10.90 21.20
CA PRO A 56 -13.65 12.08 21.43
C PRO A 56 -14.08 12.76 20.13
N PRO A 57 -15.37 13.11 20.01
CA PRO A 57 -15.91 13.88 18.89
C PRO A 57 -15.57 15.37 19.00
N ASP A 58 -15.77 16.07 17.91
CA ASP A 58 -15.74 17.52 17.82
C ASP A 58 -16.79 18.17 18.76
N ALA A 59 -16.35 19.08 19.61
CA ALA A 59 -17.21 19.73 20.60
C ALA A 59 -18.36 20.57 20.00
N ILE A 60 -18.27 20.97 18.72
CA ILE A 60 -19.38 21.66 18.03
C ILE A 60 -20.47 20.67 17.64
N PHE A 61 -20.11 19.43 17.35
CA PHE A 61 -21.05 18.34 17.06
C PHE A 61 -20.78 17.17 18.02
N PRO A 62 -21.16 17.32 19.31
CA PRO A 62 -20.88 16.30 20.33
C PRO A 62 -21.66 15.00 20.08
N THR A 63 -22.78 15.08 19.35
CA THR A 63 -23.59 13.91 18.99
C THR A 63 -23.88 13.85 17.49
N PRO A 64 -24.23 12.66 16.96
CA PRO A 64 -24.73 12.53 15.59
C PRO A 64 -25.93 13.43 15.29
N ALA A 65 -26.85 13.55 16.23
CA ALA A 65 -28.05 14.37 16.11
C ALA A 65 -27.74 15.87 15.89
N ASP A 66 -26.71 16.40 16.56
CA ASP A 66 -26.31 17.80 16.41
C ASP A 66 -25.78 18.06 14.99
N SER A 67 -24.98 17.14 14.46
CA SER A 67 -24.51 17.22 13.08
C SER A 67 -25.65 17.04 12.08
N HIS A 68 -26.56 16.09 12.32
CA HIS A 68 -27.69 15.80 11.41
C HIS A 68 -28.65 16.96 11.26
N LYS A 69 -28.98 17.66 12.38
CA LYS A 69 -29.82 18.86 12.38
C LYS A 69 -29.20 20.07 11.72
N THR A 70 -27.88 20.11 11.61
CA THR A 70 -27.18 21.22 10.96
C THR A 70 -27.33 21.10 9.44
N PRO A 71 -27.81 22.15 8.76
CA PRO A 71 -27.87 22.17 7.31
C PRO A 71 -26.50 21.86 6.69
N ARG A 72 -26.49 21.01 5.67
CA ARG A 72 -25.24 20.47 5.11
C ARG A 72 -24.32 21.56 4.54
N ASP A 73 -24.89 22.64 4.02
CA ASP A 73 -24.19 23.82 3.49
C ASP A 73 -23.58 24.71 4.60
N GLN A 74 -23.95 24.50 5.86
CA GLN A 74 -23.34 25.18 7.01
C GLN A 74 -22.13 24.45 7.60
N ILE A 75 -21.86 23.22 7.16
CA ILE A 75 -20.65 22.51 7.52
C ILE A 75 -19.48 23.05 6.69
N ALA A 76 -18.65 23.88 7.32
CA ALA A 76 -17.57 24.59 6.67
C ALA A 76 -16.19 24.21 7.26
N PRO A 77 -15.10 24.39 6.50
CA PRO A 77 -13.74 24.17 6.98
C PRO A 77 -13.41 25.08 8.17
N ARG A 78 -12.79 24.48 9.21
CA ARG A 78 -12.41 25.20 10.44
C ARG A 78 -11.34 24.46 11.24
N GLY A 79 -10.77 25.14 12.22
CA GLY A 79 -9.98 24.51 13.26
C GLY A 79 -10.86 23.67 14.19
N VAL A 80 -10.46 22.45 14.45
CA VAL A 80 -11.09 21.51 15.39
C VAL A 80 -10.11 21.19 16.50
N ARG A 81 -10.52 21.31 17.75
CA ARG A 81 -9.64 21.10 18.92
C ARG A 81 -10.17 19.96 19.78
N ASN A 82 -9.24 19.26 20.43
CA ASN A 82 -9.53 18.19 21.41
C ASN A 82 -10.49 17.12 20.87
N ALA A 83 -10.37 16.77 19.60
CA ALA A 83 -11.22 15.80 18.93
C ALA A 83 -10.42 14.93 17.98
N ALA A 84 -10.81 13.68 17.85
CA ALA A 84 -10.28 12.74 16.87
C ALA A 84 -11.06 12.79 15.55
N PHE A 85 -12.32 13.24 15.58
CA PHE A 85 -13.19 13.27 14.41
C PHE A 85 -14.33 14.28 14.57
N THR A 86 -15.01 14.53 13.46
CA THR A 86 -16.29 15.26 13.44
C THR A 86 -17.35 14.38 12.80
N TRP A 87 -18.54 14.31 13.40
CA TRP A 87 -19.72 13.73 12.78
C TRP A 87 -20.10 14.53 11.53
N VAL A 88 -20.20 13.87 10.39
CA VAL A 88 -20.57 14.51 9.11
C VAL A 88 -21.12 13.48 8.15
N ARG A 89 -22.31 13.75 7.58
CA ARG A 89 -22.88 12.91 6.53
C ARG A 89 -22.36 13.31 5.15
N PRO A 90 -22.37 12.40 4.16
CA PRO A 90 -22.13 12.75 2.77
C PRO A 90 -23.10 13.82 2.25
N GLU A 91 -22.71 14.55 1.21
CA GLU A 91 -23.63 15.38 0.45
C GLU A 91 -24.49 14.48 -0.43
N THR A 92 -25.78 14.80 -0.52
CA THR A 92 -26.71 14.08 -1.40
C THR A 92 -26.31 14.28 -2.86
N THR A 93 -26.30 13.21 -3.63
CA THR A 93 -25.97 13.22 -5.06
C THR A 93 -27.18 12.83 -5.89
N GLU A 94 -27.45 13.61 -6.94
CA GLU A 94 -28.54 13.32 -7.87
C GLU A 94 -28.04 12.42 -9.01
N ASN A 95 -28.83 11.37 -9.31
CA ASN A 95 -28.57 10.45 -10.42
C ASN A 95 -27.12 9.90 -10.48
N PRO A 96 -26.62 9.31 -9.38
CA PRO A 96 -25.28 8.70 -9.40
C PRO A 96 -25.24 7.52 -10.37
N GLU A 97 -24.18 7.41 -11.16
CA GLU A 97 -23.95 6.29 -12.09
C GLU A 97 -22.86 5.38 -11.54
N LEU A 98 -23.20 4.17 -11.13
CA LEU A 98 -22.21 3.16 -10.74
C LEU A 98 -21.45 2.67 -11.98
N LEU A 99 -20.15 3.00 -12.06
CA LEU A 99 -19.32 2.67 -13.23
C LEU A 99 -18.67 1.31 -13.12
N ALA A 100 -18.19 0.95 -11.92
CA ALA A 100 -17.47 -0.29 -11.71
C ALA A 100 -17.51 -0.71 -10.23
N VAL A 101 -17.43 -2.03 -10.01
CA VAL A 101 -17.31 -2.67 -8.69
C VAL A 101 -16.20 -3.71 -8.77
N SER A 102 -15.40 -3.85 -7.71
CA SER A 102 -14.40 -4.91 -7.59
C SER A 102 -15.03 -6.18 -7.00
N PRO A 103 -15.09 -7.29 -7.76
CA PRO A 103 -15.61 -8.56 -7.23
C PRO A 103 -14.76 -9.10 -6.07
N ALA A 104 -13.45 -8.89 -6.11
CA ALA A 104 -12.53 -9.27 -5.03
C ALA A 104 -12.82 -8.49 -3.74
N ALA A 105 -13.07 -7.17 -3.87
CA ALA A 105 -13.44 -6.33 -2.75
C ALA A 105 -14.77 -6.74 -2.11
N MET A 106 -15.78 -7.07 -2.92
CA MET A 106 -17.06 -7.60 -2.40
C MET A 106 -16.84 -8.86 -1.55
N ARG A 107 -16.04 -9.82 -2.06
CA ARG A 107 -15.72 -11.05 -1.31
C ARG A 107 -15.03 -10.77 0.01
N ASP A 108 -14.03 -9.86 0.00
CA ASP A 108 -13.25 -9.54 1.20
C ASP A 108 -14.06 -8.81 2.27
N ILE A 109 -14.96 -7.93 1.88
CA ILE A 109 -15.88 -7.25 2.82
C ILE A 109 -16.94 -8.23 3.34
N GLY A 110 -17.35 -9.20 2.56
CA GLY A 110 -18.43 -10.12 2.85
C GLY A 110 -19.75 -9.72 2.20
N ILE A 111 -19.72 -8.99 1.08
CA ILE A 111 -20.90 -8.59 0.32
C ILE A 111 -21.30 -9.69 -0.65
N LYS A 112 -22.62 -9.94 -0.75
CA LYS A 112 -23.21 -10.93 -1.63
C LYS A 112 -23.01 -10.53 -3.09
N GLN A 113 -22.59 -11.47 -3.93
CA GLN A 113 -22.53 -11.28 -5.38
C GLN A 113 -23.93 -10.99 -5.93
N GLY A 114 -24.04 -9.99 -6.80
CA GLY A 114 -25.29 -9.51 -7.37
C GLY A 114 -25.94 -8.37 -6.55
N ASP A 115 -25.41 -8.06 -5.35
CA ASP A 115 -25.90 -6.93 -4.55
C ASP A 115 -25.62 -5.58 -5.24
N GLU A 116 -24.55 -5.53 -6.03
CA GLU A 116 -24.14 -4.36 -6.82
C GLU A 116 -25.19 -3.89 -7.84
N GLU A 117 -26.12 -4.76 -8.22
CA GLU A 117 -27.22 -4.43 -9.11
C GLU A 117 -28.40 -3.76 -8.39
N THR A 118 -28.46 -3.87 -7.04
CA THR A 118 -29.57 -3.33 -6.25
C THR A 118 -29.49 -1.81 -6.12
N GLU A 119 -30.65 -1.17 -5.99
CA GLU A 119 -30.72 0.27 -5.73
C GLU A 119 -30.14 0.61 -4.36
N ASP A 120 -30.31 -0.26 -3.37
CA ASP A 120 -29.76 -0.09 -2.03
C ASP A 120 -28.24 0.03 -2.06
N PHE A 121 -27.57 -0.87 -2.78
CA PHE A 121 -26.12 -0.81 -2.98
C PHE A 121 -25.70 0.49 -3.68
N LYS A 122 -26.33 0.82 -4.82
CA LYS A 122 -26.02 2.02 -5.62
C LYS A 122 -26.15 3.30 -4.80
N GLN A 123 -27.21 3.45 -4.03
CA GLN A 123 -27.43 4.61 -3.18
C GLN A 123 -26.48 4.65 -1.97
N THR A 124 -26.10 3.49 -1.43
CA THR A 124 -25.12 3.41 -0.33
C THR A 124 -23.72 3.85 -0.79
N VAL A 125 -23.25 3.34 -1.94
CA VAL A 125 -21.91 3.69 -2.45
C VAL A 125 -21.82 5.11 -3.00
N ALA A 126 -22.96 5.73 -3.28
CA ALA A 126 -23.06 7.15 -3.63
C ALA A 126 -23.17 8.08 -2.40
N GLY A 127 -23.36 7.52 -1.20
CA GLY A 127 -23.51 8.28 0.05
C GLY A 127 -24.92 8.80 0.34
N ASN A 128 -25.90 8.41 -0.47
CA ASN A 128 -27.30 8.84 -0.31
C ASN A 128 -28.06 8.04 0.75
N ARG A 129 -27.60 6.82 1.06
CA ARG A 129 -28.22 5.97 2.06
C ARG A 129 -27.28 5.73 3.24
N LEU A 130 -27.78 6.04 4.44
CA LEU A 130 -27.07 5.81 5.69
C LEU A 130 -27.68 4.60 6.41
N HIS A 131 -26.91 3.51 6.48
CA HIS A 131 -27.31 2.33 7.23
C HIS A 131 -26.98 2.49 8.72
N GLY A 132 -27.92 2.10 9.57
CA GLY A 132 -27.77 2.18 11.03
C GLY A 132 -28.16 3.50 11.66
N TRP A 133 -28.59 4.48 10.89
CA TRP A 133 -29.13 5.77 11.36
C TRP A 133 -30.66 5.80 11.25
N ASP A 134 -31.34 6.18 12.33
CA ASP A 134 -32.77 6.40 12.37
C ASP A 134 -33.05 7.91 12.34
N GLU A 135 -33.56 8.41 11.21
CA GLU A 135 -33.79 9.85 11.00
C GLU A 135 -34.95 10.40 11.86
N GLU A 136 -35.92 9.57 12.22
CA GLU A 136 -37.06 10.00 13.03
C GLU A 136 -36.68 10.14 14.50
N LYS A 137 -35.90 9.20 15.02
CA LYS A 137 -35.41 9.20 16.40
C LYS A 137 -34.13 10.00 16.59
N LEU A 138 -33.42 10.32 15.51
CA LEU A 138 -32.08 10.95 15.50
C LEU A 138 -31.06 10.16 16.33
N GLU A 139 -31.07 8.85 16.19
CA GLU A 139 -30.18 7.94 16.92
C GLU A 139 -29.62 6.84 16.04
N GLY A 140 -28.54 6.24 16.49
CA GLY A 140 -27.87 5.14 15.79
C GLY A 140 -26.44 5.48 15.35
N GLY A 141 -25.90 4.64 14.49
CA GLY A 141 -24.58 4.83 13.94
C GLY A 141 -24.57 5.90 12.84
N TYR A 142 -23.57 6.76 12.84
CA TYR A 142 -23.53 7.93 11.94
C TYR A 142 -22.15 8.10 11.30
N PRO A 143 -22.06 8.65 10.07
CA PRO A 143 -20.79 8.88 9.39
C PRO A 143 -19.92 9.94 10.07
N TRP A 144 -18.59 9.82 9.83
CA TRP A 144 -17.61 10.72 10.42
C TRP A 144 -16.45 11.02 9.47
N ALA A 145 -15.72 12.09 9.76
CA ALA A 145 -14.45 12.45 9.13
C ALA A 145 -13.36 12.57 10.22
N GLN A 146 -12.18 12.00 9.96
CA GLN A 146 -11.08 11.99 10.92
C GLN A 146 -10.34 13.32 10.95
N CYS A 147 -9.89 13.73 12.15
CA CYS A 147 -8.99 14.85 12.39
C CYS A 147 -7.57 14.34 12.59
N TYR A 148 -6.63 14.80 11.82
CA TYR A 148 -5.21 14.47 11.96
C TYR A 148 -4.33 15.66 11.57
N GLY A 149 -3.04 15.58 11.80
CA GLY A 149 -2.04 16.51 11.31
C GLY A 149 -1.11 15.81 10.34
N GLY A 150 0.08 16.37 10.15
CA GLY A 150 1.10 15.69 9.38
C GLY A 150 2.28 16.57 9.00
N PHE A 151 3.36 15.89 8.64
CA PHE A 151 4.53 16.48 8.03
C PHE A 151 4.49 16.24 6.52
N GLN A 152 4.36 17.29 5.75
CA GLN A 152 4.35 17.27 4.28
C GLN A 152 5.68 17.81 3.75
N PHE A 153 6.34 17.05 2.88
CA PHE A 153 7.70 17.36 2.41
C PHE A 153 8.70 17.63 3.56
N GLY A 154 8.49 16.98 4.71
CA GLY A 154 9.33 17.15 5.90
C GLY A 154 8.99 18.37 6.78
N GLN A 155 7.98 19.15 6.43
CA GLN A 155 7.54 20.33 7.17
C GLN A 155 6.20 20.09 7.86
N TRP A 156 6.03 20.63 9.07
CA TRP A 156 4.78 20.55 9.81
C TRP A 156 3.67 21.36 9.10
N ALA A 157 2.62 20.66 8.69
CA ALA A 157 1.49 21.26 7.95
C ALA A 157 0.32 21.70 8.85
N GLY A 158 0.40 21.47 10.16
CA GLY A 158 -0.67 21.79 11.09
C GLY A 158 -1.84 20.78 11.02
N GLN A 159 -3.04 21.27 11.34
CA GLN A 159 -4.26 20.46 11.24
C GLN A 159 -4.57 20.15 9.77
N LEU A 160 -4.72 18.89 9.51
CA LEU A 160 -5.25 18.28 8.30
C LEU A 160 -6.51 17.49 8.67
N GLY A 161 -6.88 16.51 7.88
CA GLY A 161 -8.00 15.61 8.14
C GLY A 161 -8.64 15.10 6.87
N ASP A 162 -9.70 14.34 7.02
CA ASP A 162 -10.50 13.81 5.90
C ASP A 162 -11.29 14.92 5.21
N GLY A 163 -10.61 15.75 4.42
CA GLY A 163 -11.18 16.95 3.79
C GLY A 163 -12.16 16.67 2.65
N ARG A 164 -12.19 15.44 2.14
CA ARG A 164 -13.13 14.96 1.11
C ARG A 164 -13.50 13.50 1.28
N ALA A 165 -13.16 12.93 2.43
CA ALA A 165 -13.46 11.54 2.74
C ALA A 165 -14.37 11.47 3.98
N ILE A 166 -15.32 10.55 3.96
CA ILE A 166 -16.32 10.37 5.01
C ILE A 166 -16.46 8.87 5.25
N SER A 167 -16.11 8.42 6.45
CA SER A 167 -16.31 7.03 6.87
C SER A 167 -17.77 6.79 7.19
N LEU A 168 -18.31 5.65 6.73
CA LEU A 168 -19.73 5.30 6.89
C LEU A 168 -19.97 4.44 8.12
N PHE A 169 -19.26 3.34 8.21
CA PHE A 169 -19.33 2.35 9.29
C PHE A 169 -18.12 1.40 9.20
N GLU A 170 -17.95 0.64 10.25
CA GLU A 170 -17.03 -0.50 10.28
C GLU A 170 -17.84 -1.78 10.13
N THR A 171 -17.25 -2.79 9.50
CA THR A 171 -17.84 -4.12 9.37
C THR A 171 -16.78 -5.19 9.59
N THR A 172 -17.20 -6.36 10.03
CA THR A 172 -16.34 -7.52 10.13
C THR A 172 -16.87 -8.61 9.21
N ASN A 173 -16.04 -9.05 8.27
CA ASN A 173 -16.41 -10.15 7.39
C ASN A 173 -16.77 -11.39 8.23
N PRO A 174 -17.99 -11.94 8.10
CA PRO A 174 -18.45 -13.05 8.95
C PRO A 174 -17.61 -14.33 8.78
N GLY A 175 -17.01 -14.54 7.60
CA GLY A 175 -16.19 -15.71 7.28
C GLY A 175 -14.75 -15.57 7.78
N THR A 176 -14.06 -14.52 7.38
CA THR A 176 -12.63 -14.31 7.67
C THR A 176 -12.35 -13.64 9.00
N LYS A 177 -13.37 -13.05 9.64
CA LYS A 177 -13.25 -12.23 10.87
C LYS A 177 -12.39 -10.99 10.70
N THR A 178 -12.08 -10.60 9.48
CA THR A 178 -11.32 -9.38 9.18
C THR A 178 -12.23 -8.17 9.32
N ARG A 179 -11.78 -7.17 10.08
CA ARG A 179 -12.46 -5.89 10.25
C ARG A 179 -12.09 -4.94 9.12
N TYR A 180 -13.07 -4.22 8.63
CA TYR A 180 -12.90 -3.15 7.65
C TYR A 180 -13.69 -1.90 8.03
N GLU A 181 -13.14 -0.73 7.75
CA GLU A 181 -13.78 0.57 7.82
C GLU A 181 -14.05 1.04 6.39
N LEU A 182 -15.34 1.26 6.05
CA LEU A 182 -15.79 1.70 4.72
C LEU A 182 -15.83 3.23 4.68
N GLN A 183 -15.20 3.82 3.66
CA GLN A 183 -15.05 5.26 3.54
C GLN A 183 -15.35 5.73 2.11
N LEU A 184 -16.14 6.77 1.97
CA LEU A 184 -16.38 7.47 0.70
C LEU A 184 -15.34 8.56 0.49
N LYS A 185 -14.69 8.57 -0.66
CA LYS A 185 -13.80 9.68 -1.09
C LYS A 185 -14.45 10.47 -2.21
N GLY A 186 -14.59 11.78 -2.02
CA GLY A 186 -15.30 12.69 -2.92
C GLY A 186 -16.74 13.01 -2.49
N ALA A 187 -17.13 12.65 -1.28
CA ALA A 187 -18.51 12.71 -0.79
C ALA A 187 -18.94 14.09 -0.24
N GLY A 188 -18.12 15.11 -0.36
CA GLY A 188 -18.46 16.48 -0.02
C GLY A 188 -17.56 17.11 1.04
N ILE A 189 -17.86 18.37 1.38
CA ILE A 189 -17.10 19.19 2.30
C ILE A 189 -17.19 18.62 3.73
N THR A 190 -16.07 18.66 4.44
CA THR A 190 -15.96 18.37 5.88
C THR A 190 -15.29 19.55 6.60
N PRO A 191 -15.25 19.60 7.92
CA PRO A 191 -14.50 20.63 8.64
C PRO A 191 -13.00 20.67 8.30
N TYR A 192 -12.48 19.65 7.63
CA TYR A 192 -11.08 19.49 7.28
C TYR A 192 -10.77 19.80 5.81
N SER A 193 -11.75 20.23 5.02
CA SER A 193 -11.58 20.48 3.57
C SER A 193 -10.66 21.66 3.26
N ARG A 194 -10.33 22.50 4.24
CA ARG A 194 -9.49 23.70 4.06
C ARG A 194 -10.12 24.63 3.01
N PHE A 195 -9.44 24.84 1.90
CA PHE A 195 -9.91 25.64 0.76
C PHE A 195 -10.52 24.79 -0.38
N ALA A 196 -10.58 23.46 -0.20
CA ALA A 196 -11.06 22.54 -1.22
C ALA A 196 -12.59 22.35 -1.16
N ASP A 197 -13.16 21.88 -2.26
CA ASP A 197 -14.60 21.67 -2.46
C ASP A 197 -15.15 20.33 -1.93
N GLY A 198 -14.30 19.51 -1.30
CA GLY A 198 -14.68 18.19 -0.79
C GLY A 198 -14.97 17.15 -1.87
N LYS A 199 -14.72 17.43 -3.13
CA LYS A 199 -14.99 16.52 -4.25
C LYS A 199 -13.75 15.79 -4.75
N ALA A 200 -13.96 14.62 -5.33
CA ALA A 200 -13.00 13.95 -6.18
C ALA A 200 -13.43 14.03 -7.65
N VAL A 201 -12.45 13.98 -8.55
CA VAL A 201 -12.71 13.97 -10.00
C VAL A 201 -12.61 12.54 -10.53
N LEU A 202 -13.29 12.26 -11.64
CA LEU A 202 -13.35 10.93 -12.24
C LEU A 202 -11.96 10.41 -12.59
N ARG A 203 -11.10 11.24 -13.17
CA ARG A 203 -9.72 10.90 -13.54
C ARG A 203 -8.91 10.31 -12.36
N SER A 204 -8.83 11.04 -11.25
CA SER A 204 -8.10 10.56 -10.06
C SER A 204 -8.79 9.38 -9.37
N SER A 205 -10.10 9.29 -9.48
CA SER A 205 -10.90 8.19 -8.91
C SER A 205 -10.69 6.88 -9.68
N ILE A 206 -10.59 6.92 -11.01
CA ILE A 206 -10.20 5.76 -11.83
C ILE A 206 -8.80 5.26 -11.44
N ARG A 207 -7.84 6.19 -11.28
CA ARG A 207 -6.47 5.84 -10.87
C ARG A 207 -6.45 5.12 -9.53
N GLU A 208 -7.11 5.67 -8.52
CA GLU A 208 -7.20 5.07 -7.18
C GLU A 208 -7.91 3.72 -7.20
N PHE A 209 -9.04 3.62 -7.89
CA PHE A 209 -9.83 2.40 -8.01
C PHE A 209 -9.03 1.23 -8.59
N VAL A 210 -8.31 1.47 -9.68
CA VAL A 210 -7.53 0.42 -10.35
C VAL A 210 -6.27 0.05 -9.58
N VAL A 211 -5.50 1.05 -9.08
CA VAL A 211 -4.20 0.75 -8.45
C VAL A 211 -4.35 0.07 -7.09
N SER A 212 -5.36 0.43 -6.28
CA SER A 212 -5.56 -0.21 -4.98
C SER A 212 -5.83 -1.71 -5.13
N GLU A 213 -6.61 -2.11 -6.13
CA GLU A 213 -6.90 -3.50 -6.42
C GLU A 213 -5.71 -4.23 -7.09
N ALA A 214 -4.96 -3.55 -7.95
CA ALA A 214 -3.72 -4.08 -8.53
C ALA A 214 -2.65 -4.37 -7.46
N LEU A 215 -2.43 -3.45 -6.52
CA LEU A 215 -1.48 -3.66 -5.42
C LEU A 215 -1.89 -4.84 -4.55
N HIS A 216 -3.18 -4.96 -4.25
CA HIS A 216 -3.72 -6.10 -3.55
C HIS A 216 -3.40 -7.42 -4.27
N ALA A 217 -3.68 -7.49 -5.58
CA ALA A 217 -3.43 -8.69 -6.38
C ALA A 217 -1.95 -9.06 -6.48
N LEU A 218 -1.05 -8.06 -6.42
CA LEU A 218 0.40 -8.26 -6.35
C LEU A 218 0.89 -8.69 -4.95
N GLY A 219 0.01 -8.80 -3.95
CA GLY A 219 0.37 -9.11 -2.57
C GLY A 219 1.05 -7.93 -1.83
N ILE A 220 0.89 -6.71 -2.32
CA ILE A 220 1.36 -5.49 -1.66
C ILE A 220 0.26 -4.97 -0.75
N PRO A 221 0.49 -4.82 0.58
CA PRO A 221 -0.50 -4.29 1.50
C PRO A 221 -1.01 -2.93 1.05
N SER A 222 -2.32 -2.80 0.89
CA SER A 222 -2.96 -1.63 0.32
C SER A 222 -4.35 -1.39 0.91
N THR A 223 -4.76 -0.13 0.98
CA THR A 223 -6.19 0.17 1.06
C THR A 223 -6.86 -0.31 -0.22
N ARG A 224 -8.13 -0.68 -0.14
CA ARG A 224 -8.88 -1.32 -1.20
C ARG A 224 -9.99 -0.40 -1.73
N ALA A 225 -10.46 -0.65 -2.94
CA ALA A 225 -11.57 0.08 -3.54
C ALA A 225 -12.71 -0.87 -3.92
N LEU A 226 -13.89 -0.64 -3.35
CA LEU A 226 -15.08 -1.45 -3.65
C LEU A 226 -15.74 -1.00 -4.95
N SER A 227 -15.99 0.32 -5.08
CA SER A 227 -16.77 0.84 -6.20
C SER A 227 -16.30 2.21 -6.66
N LEU A 228 -16.58 2.50 -7.93
CA LEU A 228 -16.39 3.79 -8.57
C LEU A 228 -17.74 4.30 -9.08
N THR A 229 -18.19 5.45 -8.57
CA THR A 229 -19.45 6.10 -8.92
C THR A 229 -19.19 7.44 -9.59
N LEU A 230 -19.71 7.65 -10.79
CA LEU A 230 -19.71 8.94 -11.49
C LEU A 230 -20.86 9.82 -10.98
N LEU A 231 -20.59 11.11 -10.85
CA LEU A 231 -21.56 12.14 -10.52
C LEU A 231 -21.82 13.03 -11.76
N PRO A 232 -22.77 12.67 -12.65
CA PRO A 232 -22.92 13.34 -13.95
C PRO A 232 -23.22 14.82 -13.82
N ASN A 233 -23.98 15.21 -12.80
CA ASN A 233 -24.42 16.57 -12.55
C ASN A 233 -23.39 17.43 -11.78
N VAL A 234 -22.30 16.82 -11.27
CA VAL A 234 -21.27 17.52 -10.51
C VAL A 234 -20.09 17.85 -11.39
N LYS A 235 -19.85 19.14 -11.62
CA LYS A 235 -18.68 19.65 -12.33
C LYS A 235 -17.69 20.24 -11.34
N VAL A 236 -16.47 19.71 -11.36
CA VAL A 236 -15.40 20.06 -10.43
C VAL A 236 -14.32 20.84 -11.16
N ARG A 237 -13.96 22.01 -10.64
CA ARG A 237 -12.88 22.81 -11.22
C ARG A 237 -11.54 22.37 -10.63
N ARG A 238 -10.65 21.91 -11.50
CA ARG A 238 -9.24 21.64 -11.24
C ARG A 238 -8.40 22.44 -12.25
N GLU A 239 -7.43 21.87 -12.91
CA GLU A 239 -6.77 22.51 -14.07
C GLU A 239 -7.77 22.75 -15.21
N THR A 240 -8.70 21.84 -15.36
CA THR A 240 -9.86 21.93 -16.26
C THR A 240 -11.15 21.69 -15.47
N VAL A 241 -12.29 21.76 -16.13
CA VAL A 241 -13.59 21.36 -15.56
C VAL A 241 -13.77 19.87 -15.83
N GLU A 242 -13.84 19.09 -14.77
CA GLU A 242 -13.88 17.63 -14.80
C GLU A 242 -15.16 17.10 -14.13
N PRO A 243 -15.65 15.91 -14.51
CA PRO A 243 -16.78 15.30 -13.84
C PRO A 243 -16.38 14.85 -12.42
N GLY A 244 -17.29 15.03 -11.46
CA GLY A 244 -17.15 14.53 -10.10
C GLY A 244 -17.31 13.01 -10.02
N ALA A 245 -16.68 12.40 -9.03
CA ALA A 245 -16.83 10.98 -8.75
C ALA A 245 -16.69 10.68 -7.26
N ILE A 246 -17.20 9.52 -6.85
CA ILE A 246 -17.01 8.95 -5.51
C ILE A 246 -16.36 7.58 -5.65
N VAL A 247 -15.32 7.34 -4.85
CA VAL A 247 -14.79 5.99 -4.62
C VAL A 247 -15.24 5.54 -3.25
N LEU A 248 -15.97 4.42 -3.16
CA LEU A 248 -16.10 3.72 -1.90
C LEU A 248 -14.86 2.85 -1.73
N ARG A 249 -14.05 3.22 -0.76
CA ARG A 249 -12.81 2.54 -0.40
C ARG A 249 -12.93 1.94 1.01
N PHE A 250 -12.07 0.98 1.31
CA PHE A 250 -12.08 0.34 2.62
C PHE A 250 -10.67 -0.09 3.03
N ALA A 251 -10.47 -0.18 4.33
CA ALA A 251 -9.22 -0.59 4.94
C ALA A 251 -9.49 -1.20 6.32
N GLN A 252 -8.52 -1.89 6.89
CA GLN A 252 -8.61 -2.34 8.28
C GLN A 252 -8.71 -1.14 9.24
N SER A 253 -8.07 -0.03 8.87
CA SER A 253 -8.19 1.27 9.56
C SER A 253 -7.70 2.39 8.64
N TRP A 254 -8.30 3.58 8.78
CA TRP A 254 -7.85 4.81 8.11
C TRP A 254 -6.92 5.65 8.99
N ILE A 255 -6.52 5.17 10.15
CA ILE A 255 -5.55 5.86 11.01
C ILE A 255 -4.18 5.89 10.32
N ARG A 256 -3.57 7.06 10.36
CA ARG A 256 -2.25 7.39 9.80
C ARG A 256 -1.33 7.83 10.92
N LEU A 257 -0.04 7.92 10.65
CA LEU A 257 0.90 8.47 11.64
C LEU A 257 0.52 9.92 12.00
N GLY A 258 -0.03 10.67 11.04
CA GLY A 258 -0.54 12.02 11.25
C GLY A 258 -1.62 12.17 12.32
N ASN A 259 -2.38 11.11 12.64
CA ASN A 259 -3.32 11.12 13.75
C ASN A 259 -2.61 11.28 15.11
N PHE A 260 -1.35 10.85 15.22
CA PHE A 260 -0.50 11.01 16.40
C PHE A 260 0.29 12.32 16.39
N ASP A 261 0.67 12.81 15.20
CA ASP A 261 1.39 14.08 15.07
C ASP A 261 0.60 15.26 15.64
N LEU A 262 -0.71 15.29 15.41
CA LEU A 262 -1.54 16.41 15.82
C LEU A 262 -1.70 16.54 17.36
N PRO A 263 -2.08 15.50 18.11
CA PRO A 263 -2.15 15.56 19.57
C PRO A 263 -0.74 15.79 20.18
N ARG A 264 0.33 15.22 19.60
CA ARG A 264 1.71 15.55 20.02
C ARG A 264 1.99 17.04 19.92
N ALA A 265 1.70 17.65 18.76
CA ALA A 265 1.92 19.09 18.54
C ALA A 265 1.06 19.98 19.46
N ARG A 266 -0.04 19.45 20.00
CA ARG A 266 -0.94 20.14 20.95
C ARG A 266 -0.63 19.85 22.41
N GLY A 267 0.31 18.96 22.71
CA GLY A 267 0.59 18.51 24.07
C GLY A 267 -0.54 17.67 24.70
N ASP A 268 -1.39 17.05 23.88
CA ASP A 268 -2.55 16.27 24.34
C ASP A 268 -2.14 14.83 24.66
N ARG A 269 -1.58 14.63 25.86
CA ARG A 269 -1.11 13.33 26.36
C ARG A 269 -2.25 12.30 26.47
N ALA A 270 -3.41 12.75 26.93
CA ALA A 270 -4.57 11.87 27.11
C ALA A 270 -5.04 11.31 25.76
N MET A 271 -5.13 12.15 24.73
CA MET A 271 -5.48 11.73 23.37
C MET A 271 -4.45 10.75 22.81
N LEU A 272 -3.15 10.99 22.98
CA LEU A 272 -2.10 10.07 22.52
C LEU A 272 -2.25 8.68 23.12
N ARG A 273 -2.48 8.60 24.43
CA ARG A 273 -2.71 7.33 25.14
C ARG A 273 -3.98 6.63 24.64
N THR A 274 -5.09 7.37 24.54
CA THR A 274 -6.39 6.82 24.10
C THR A 274 -6.28 6.30 22.67
N LEU A 275 -5.68 7.08 21.78
CA LEU A 275 -5.49 6.70 20.37
C LEU A 275 -4.58 5.48 20.23
N ALA A 276 -3.47 5.43 20.98
CA ALA A 276 -2.57 4.28 20.98
C ALA A 276 -3.25 3.02 21.50
N THR A 277 -4.09 3.15 22.53
CA THR A 277 -4.89 2.04 23.07
C THR A 277 -5.90 1.55 22.04
N TYR A 278 -6.65 2.44 21.41
CA TYR A 278 -7.59 2.09 20.34
C TYR A 278 -6.88 1.34 19.18
N VAL A 279 -5.72 1.83 18.74
CA VAL A 279 -4.96 1.16 17.68
C VAL A 279 -4.54 -0.24 18.10
N ALA A 280 -4.04 -0.41 19.32
CA ALA A 280 -3.62 -1.73 19.79
C ALA A 280 -4.79 -2.71 19.95
N GLU A 281 -5.87 -2.28 20.59
CA GLU A 281 -7.00 -3.15 20.94
C GLU A 281 -7.92 -3.42 19.73
N ASP A 282 -8.37 -2.35 19.05
CA ASP A 282 -9.40 -2.47 18.02
C ASP A 282 -8.85 -2.66 16.61
N VAL A 283 -7.68 -2.08 16.30
CA VAL A 283 -7.10 -2.18 14.95
C VAL A 283 -6.15 -3.36 14.81
N LEU A 284 -5.27 -3.58 15.80
CA LEU A 284 -4.25 -4.63 15.75
C LEU A 284 -4.62 -5.89 16.55
N GLY A 285 -5.80 -5.90 17.18
CA GLY A 285 -6.45 -7.07 17.74
C GLY A 285 -6.02 -7.45 19.15
N GLY A 286 -5.44 -6.52 19.92
CA GLY A 286 -5.11 -6.66 21.33
C GLY A 286 -3.63 -6.52 21.63
N TRP A 287 -3.31 -5.98 22.81
CA TRP A 287 -1.94 -5.80 23.28
C TRP A 287 -1.14 -7.10 23.34
N GLU A 288 -1.82 -8.21 23.63
CA GLU A 288 -1.21 -9.55 23.73
C GLU A 288 -0.73 -10.08 22.37
N LYS A 289 -1.24 -9.54 21.26
CA LYS A 289 -0.81 -9.90 19.91
C LYS A 289 0.37 -9.08 19.42
N LEU A 290 0.74 -8.01 20.13
CA LEU A 290 1.87 -7.17 19.78
C LEU A 290 3.17 -7.82 20.27
N PRO A 291 4.07 -8.23 19.36
CA PRO A 291 5.25 -8.99 19.73
C PRO A 291 6.31 -8.10 20.41
N GLY A 292 6.99 -8.66 21.39
CA GLY A 292 8.28 -8.16 21.82
C GLY A 292 9.35 -8.38 20.75
N ARG A 293 10.62 -8.24 21.13
CA ARG A 293 11.75 -8.65 20.29
C ARG A 293 11.67 -10.15 20.06
N LEU A 294 11.69 -10.60 18.81
CA LEU A 294 11.53 -12.01 18.46
C LEU A 294 12.86 -12.73 18.40
N ASP A 295 12.92 -13.92 19.01
CA ASP A 295 14.08 -14.82 18.91
C ASP A 295 14.08 -15.61 17.59
N THR A 296 12.89 -15.82 17.01
CA THR A 296 12.70 -16.54 15.74
C THR A 296 11.68 -15.82 14.86
N PRO A 297 11.85 -15.85 13.52
CA PRO A 297 10.86 -15.29 12.60
C PRO A 297 9.53 -16.03 12.72
N GLU A 298 8.44 -15.28 12.77
CA GLU A 298 7.10 -15.84 12.65
C GLU A 298 6.67 -15.84 11.19
N LYS A 299 6.09 -16.93 10.74
CA LYS A 299 5.51 -17.02 9.41
C LYS A 299 4.16 -16.27 9.40
N PRO A 300 3.79 -15.63 8.28
CA PRO A 300 2.44 -15.09 8.13
C PRO A 300 1.42 -16.21 8.24
N ALA A 301 0.22 -15.89 8.73
CA ALA A 301 -0.88 -16.83 8.69
C ALA A 301 -1.21 -17.18 7.22
N ASP A 302 -1.44 -18.47 6.93
CA ASP A 302 -1.72 -18.95 5.57
C ASP A 302 -3.00 -18.35 4.96
N SER A 303 -3.85 -17.74 5.76
CA SER A 303 -5.13 -17.19 5.38
C SER A 303 -5.11 -15.76 4.87
N SER A 304 -4.00 -15.02 4.99
CA SER A 304 -3.89 -13.63 4.55
C SER A 304 -2.66 -13.40 3.70
N LEU A 305 -2.88 -13.27 2.40
CA LEU A 305 -1.83 -12.88 1.44
C LEU A 305 -1.21 -11.51 1.75
N HIS A 306 -1.87 -10.72 2.59
CA HIS A 306 -1.53 -9.33 2.88
C HIS A 306 -0.99 -9.10 4.27
N GLU A 307 -1.08 -10.09 5.17
CA GLU A 307 -0.44 -9.95 6.46
C GLU A 307 1.08 -10.02 6.31
N PRO A 308 1.79 -9.03 6.87
CA PRO A 308 3.24 -9.05 6.83
C PRO A 308 3.78 -10.21 7.66
N ALA A 309 4.82 -10.87 7.17
CA ALA A 309 5.60 -11.79 7.98
C ALA A 309 6.11 -11.06 9.22
N ARG A 310 6.06 -11.72 10.37
CA ARG A 310 6.54 -11.15 11.61
C ARG A 310 7.93 -11.68 11.92
N GLY A 311 8.77 -10.75 12.30
CA GLY A 311 10.04 -11.07 12.92
C GLY A 311 11.18 -11.33 11.97
N VAL A 312 12.32 -11.05 12.49
CA VAL A 312 13.66 -11.42 12.03
C VAL A 312 14.33 -12.08 13.20
N LEU A 313 15.33 -12.92 12.93
CA LEU A 313 16.13 -13.50 14.00
C LEU A 313 16.79 -12.40 14.83
N ALA A 314 16.80 -12.55 16.14
CA ALA A 314 17.46 -11.59 17.04
C ALA A 314 18.94 -11.38 16.67
N THR A 315 19.59 -12.39 16.08
CA THR A 315 20.97 -12.32 15.59
C THR A 315 21.14 -11.42 14.35
N GLU A 316 20.06 -11.12 13.63
CA GLU A 316 20.07 -10.22 12.47
C GLU A 316 19.76 -8.77 12.87
N ILE A 317 19.31 -8.56 14.10
CA ILE A 317 18.96 -7.24 14.63
C ILE A 317 20.19 -6.64 15.26
N GLN A 318 20.60 -5.49 14.75
CA GLN A 318 21.68 -4.68 15.33
C GLN A 318 21.10 -3.65 16.29
N GLY A 319 21.95 -3.14 17.17
CA GLY A 319 21.57 -2.08 18.10
C GLY A 319 21.47 -2.54 19.55
N PRO A 320 21.09 -1.65 20.47
CA PRO A 320 21.06 -1.94 21.89
C PRO A 320 20.01 -2.98 22.24
N ASP A 321 20.39 -3.89 23.15
CA ASP A 321 19.45 -4.82 23.78
C ASP A 321 18.89 -4.17 25.04
N ASP A 322 17.62 -3.78 25.01
CA ASP A 322 16.94 -3.14 26.14
C ASP A 322 15.70 -3.95 26.51
N SER A 323 15.72 -4.52 27.71
CA SER A 323 14.61 -5.28 28.27
C SER A 323 13.51 -4.42 28.90
N ALA A 324 13.73 -3.11 29.00
CA ALA A 324 12.79 -2.17 29.64
C ALA A 324 11.64 -1.76 28.71
N GLU A 325 11.38 -2.47 27.63
CA GLU A 325 10.27 -2.21 26.75
C GLU A 325 8.91 -2.45 27.43
N ASN A 326 7.96 -1.57 27.14
CA ASN A 326 6.57 -1.72 27.53
C ASN A 326 5.67 -1.99 26.32
N ARG A 327 4.35 -2.08 26.54
CA ARG A 327 3.38 -2.36 25.47
C ARG A 327 3.36 -1.29 24.36
N PHE A 328 3.67 -0.01 24.65
CA PHE A 328 3.74 1.03 23.63
C PHE A 328 4.98 0.91 22.74
N THR A 329 6.08 0.40 23.26
CA THR A 329 7.24 -0.02 22.45
C THR A 329 6.85 -1.14 21.48
N ARG A 330 6.07 -2.13 21.95
CA ARG A 330 5.58 -3.23 21.10
C ARG A 330 4.63 -2.72 20.01
N LEU A 331 3.77 -1.75 20.33
CA LEU A 331 2.93 -1.07 19.33
C LEU A 331 3.79 -0.38 18.27
N PHE A 332 4.77 0.41 18.68
CA PHE A 332 5.69 1.09 17.77
C PHE A 332 6.43 0.08 16.86
N ARG A 333 6.94 -1.00 17.42
CA ARG A 333 7.60 -2.09 16.71
C ARG A 333 6.71 -2.72 15.65
N GLU A 334 5.47 -3.05 15.98
CA GLU A 334 4.53 -3.68 15.04
C GLU A 334 4.22 -2.75 13.86
N VAL A 335 3.98 -1.46 14.11
CA VAL A 335 3.76 -0.47 13.07
C VAL A 335 4.99 -0.33 12.17
N ALA A 336 6.18 -0.29 12.75
CA ALA A 336 7.43 -0.23 12.00
C ALA A 336 7.64 -1.47 11.12
N ARG A 337 7.37 -2.67 11.63
CA ARG A 337 7.46 -3.92 10.88
C ARG A 337 6.52 -3.95 9.68
N ARG A 338 5.26 -3.58 9.87
CA ARG A 338 4.26 -3.55 8.79
C ARG A 338 4.71 -2.62 7.67
N ASN A 339 5.16 -1.43 8.01
CA ASN A 339 5.65 -0.47 7.03
C ASN A 339 6.96 -0.93 6.34
N ALA A 340 7.88 -1.57 7.06
CA ALA A 340 9.10 -2.13 6.48
C ALA A 340 8.81 -3.13 5.37
N LEU A 341 7.89 -4.06 5.61
CA LEU A 341 7.50 -5.09 4.64
C LEU A 341 6.79 -4.51 3.43
N THR A 342 5.91 -3.54 3.63
CA THR A 342 5.21 -2.86 2.54
C THR A 342 6.19 -2.12 1.64
N VAL A 343 7.12 -1.38 2.22
CA VAL A 343 8.15 -0.64 1.44
C VAL A 343 9.10 -1.59 0.72
N ALA A 344 9.46 -2.73 1.32
CA ALA A 344 10.26 -3.75 0.65
C ALA A 344 9.55 -4.28 -0.60
N LYS A 345 8.25 -4.50 -0.55
CA LYS A 345 7.43 -4.88 -1.70
C LYS A 345 7.34 -3.77 -2.74
N TRP A 346 7.19 -2.50 -2.35
CA TRP A 346 7.26 -1.38 -3.29
C TRP A 346 8.57 -1.38 -4.06
N GLN A 347 9.69 -1.54 -3.36
CA GLN A 347 11.01 -1.58 -3.99
C GLN A 347 11.14 -2.78 -4.94
N ALA A 348 10.68 -3.95 -4.51
CA ALA A 348 10.79 -5.16 -5.31
C ALA A 348 9.96 -5.12 -6.60
N TYR A 349 8.80 -4.44 -6.60
CA TYR A 349 7.88 -4.35 -7.75
C TYR A 349 7.95 -3.02 -8.50
N GLY A 350 8.84 -2.11 -8.11
CA GLY A 350 8.99 -0.80 -8.76
C GLY A 350 7.79 0.12 -8.58
N PHE A 351 7.04 -0.04 -7.49
CA PHE A 351 5.94 0.85 -7.16
C PHE A 351 6.44 2.08 -6.40
N MET A 352 5.95 3.25 -6.78
CA MET A 352 6.22 4.52 -6.11
C MET A 352 4.92 5.18 -5.70
N ASN A 353 4.77 5.46 -4.40
CA ASN A 353 3.58 6.15 -3.89
C ASN A 353 3.56 7.64 -4.29
N GLY A 354 4.73 8.29 -4.36
CA GLY A 354 4.90 9.68 -4.79
C GLY A 354 4.59 10.75 -3.74
N VAL A 355 3.90 10.44 -2.64
CA VAL A 355 3.59 11.39 -1.55
C VAL A 355 3.73 10.70 -0.20
N LEU A 356 4.96 10.56 0.29
CA LEU A 356 5.27 9.86 1.53
C LEU A 356 5.29 10.81 2.74
N ASN A 357 4.18 11.50 2.96
CA ASN A 357 3.96 12.32 4.15
C ASN A 357 3.56 11.44 5.34
N THR A 358 3.60 11.96 6.59
CA THR A 358 3.08 11.23 7.75
C THR A 358 1.56 11.07 7.72
N ASP A 359 0.85 11.99 7.08
CA ASP A 359 -0.58 11.89 6.79
C ASP A 359 -0.93 10.89 5.66
N ASN A 360 0.08 10.35 4.97
CA ASN A 360 -0.04 9.30 3.97
C ASN A 360 0.75 8.03 4.34
N THR A 361 1.01 7.82 5.61
CA THR A 361 1.67 6.61 6.13
C THR A 361 0.72 5.91 7.11
N SER A 362 0.25 4.73 6.72
CA SER A 362 -0.76 3.96 7.47
C SER A 362 -0.20 3.36 8.74
N ILE A 363 -0.98 3.41 9.82
CA ILE A 363 -0.68 2.70 11.06
C ILE A 363 -0.68 1.16 10.87
N ALA A 364 -1.46 0.67 9.91
CA ALA A 364 -1.54 -0.74 9.58
C ALA A 364 -0.53 -1.18 8.50
N GLY A 365 0.36 -0.28 8.04
CA GLY A 365 1.35 -0.56 6.99
C GLY A 365 0.75 -0.69 5.59
N LEU A 366 -0.41 -0.10 5.33
CA LEU A 366 -1.07 -0.15 4.03
C LEU A 366 -0.56 0.97 3.12
N SER A 367 -0.44 0.69 1.82
CA SER A 367 -0.34 1.73 0.79
C SER A 367 -1.64 2.53 0.79
N ILE A 368 -1.56 3.86 0.87
CA ILE A 368 -2.72 4.74 1.08
C ILE A 368 -2.59 6.00 0.23
N ASP A 369 -3.75 6.57 -0.15
CA ASP A 369 -3.88 7.85 -0.84
C ASP A 369 -3.07 7.96 -2.14
N PHE A 370 -3.63 7.35 -3.18
CA PHE A 370 -3.04 7.22 -4.51
C PHE A 370 -3.24 8.48 -5.35
N GLY A 371 -2.41 9.49 -5.13
CA GLY A 371 -2.30 10.69 -5.98
C GLY A 371 -1.31 10.44 -7.13
N PRO A 372 -0.14 11.09 -7.11
CA PRO A 372 0.87 10.93 -8.15
C PRO A 372 1.71 9.65 -7.97
N PHE A 373 1.07 8.49 -7.96
CA PHE A 373 1.76 7.20 -7.94
C PHE A 373 2.20 6.76 -9.34
N ALA A 374 3.16 5.86 -9.41
CA ALA A 374 3.50 5.13 -10.63
C ALA A 374 4.07 3.74 -10.34
N PHE A 375 3.88 2.80 -11.29
CA PHE A 375 4.80 1.70 -11.49
C PHE A 375 5.92 2.20 -12.39
N MET A 376 7.17 1.91 -12.02
CA MET A 376 8.34 2.36 -12.76
C MET A 376 8.35 1.79 -14.18
N ASP A 377 8.60 2.64 -15.15
CA ASP A 377 8.84 2.26 -16.53
C ASP A 377 10.30 1.81 -16.67
N ASN A 378 11.19 2.64 -17.17
CA ASN A 378 12.62 2.34 -17.15
C ASN A 378 13.19 2.49 -15.74
N PHE A 379 14.12 1.63 -15.36
CA PHE A 379 14.72 1.70 -14.05
C PHE A 379 15.51 3.00 -13.87
N ASP A 380 15.00 3.87 -13.02
CA ASP A 380 15.66 5.11 -12.58
C ASP A 380 15.45 5.26 -11.06
N PRO A 381 16.49 5.02 -10.25
CA PRO A 381 16.38 5.14 -8.80
C PRO A 381 16.11 6.57 -8.32
N SER A 382 16.31 7.57 -9.15
CA SER A 382 16.08 8.99 -8.85
C SER A 382 14.69 9.47 -9.28
N TYR A 383 13.95 8.67 -10.04
CA TYR A 383 12.62 9.05 -10.50
C TYR A 383 11.63 9.23 -9.34
N THR A 384 10.82 10.27 -9.43
CA THR A 384 9.63 10.49 -8.62
C THR A 384 8.41 10.72 -9.52
N PRO A 385 7.27 10.07 -9.27
CA PRO A 385 6.06 10.30 -10.06
C PRO A 385 5.36 11.62 -9.73
N ASN A 386 5.78 12.30 -8.67
CA ASN A 386 5.20 13.55 -8.19
C ASN A 386 5.88 14.76 -8.83
N HIS A 387 5.15 15.46 -9.70
CA HIS A 387 5.64 16.67 -10.37
C HIS A 387 6.05 17.77 -9.37
N ASP A 388 5.42 17.84 -8.19
CA ASP A 388 5.66 18.88 -7.19
C ASP A 388 6.88 18.55 -6.29
N ASP A 389 7.46 17.36 -6.43
CA ASP A 389 8.63 16.93 -5.64
C ASP A 389 9.96 17.32 -6.30
N HIS A 390 10.23 18.62 -6.37
CA HIS A 390 11.45 19.16 -6.99
C HIS A 390 12.75 18.76 -6.29
N MET A 391 12.67 18.34 -5.02
CA MET A 391 13.83 17.90 -4.23
C MET A 391 14.04 16.39 -4.28
N LEU A 392 13.26 15.66 -5.06
CA LEU A 392 13.31 14.20 -5.20
C LEU A 392 13.21 13.47 -3.84
N ARG A 393 12.51 14.10 -2.89
CA ARG A 393 12.36 13.57 -1.53
C ARG A 393 11.71 12.19 -1.56
N TYR A 394 10.70 12.00 -2.40
CA TYR A 394 9.90 10.79 -2.52
C TYR A 394 10.28 9.94 -3.73
N SER A 395 11.52 10.12 -4.24
CA SER A 395 12.04 9.28 -5.32
C SER A 395 12.13 7.81 -4.89
N TYR A 396 12.14 6.89 -5.87
CA TYR A 396 12.17 5.45 -5.63
C TYR A 396 13.22 5.04 -4.59
N ARG A 397 14.47 5.49 -4.76
CA ARG A 397 15.57 5.15 -3.85
C ARG A 397 15.39 5.67 -2.42
N ASN A 398 14.59 6.71 -2.23
CA ASN A 398 14.40 7.38 -0.95
C ASN A 398 13.22 6.81 -0.15
N GLN A 399 12.32 6.03 -0.76
CA GLN A 399 11.13 5.52 -0.09
C GLN A 399 11.42 4.82 1.25
N PRO A 400 12.40 3.89 1.37
CA PRO A 400 12.69 3.24 2.65
C PRO A 400 13.13 4.22 3.74
N THR A 401 13.98 5.18 3.37
CA THR A 401 14.51 6.19 4.32
C THR A 401 13.41 7.16 4.77
N ILE A 402 12.54 7.57 3.86
CA ILE A 402 11.46 8.51 4.19
C ILE A 402 10.40 7.85 5.06
N ILE A 403 10.04 6.60 4.80
CA ILE A 403 9.11 5.87 5.67
C ILE A 403 9.73 5.69 7.07
N TRP A 404 11.03 5.38 7.17
CA TRP A 404 11.68 5.36 8.48
C TRP A 404 11.66 6.74 9.17
N TRP A 405 11.90 7.81 8.44
CA TRP A 405 11.77 9.18 8.97
C TRP A 405 10.35 9.44 9.53
N ASN A 406 9.30 9.02 8.82
CA ASN A 406 7.92 9.14 9.28
C ASN A 406 7.68 8.31 10.55
N LEU A 407 8.24 7.10 10.61
CA LEU A 407 8.16 6.25 11.81
C LEU A 407 8.89 6.86 13.01
N VAL A 408 10.00 7.56 12.80
CA VAL A 408 10.66 8.32 13.88
C VAL A 408 9.73 9.42 14.41
N ARG A 409 8.99 10.15 13.55
CA ARG A 409 7.96 11.12 14.01
C ARG A 409 6.89 10.44 14.86
N PHE A 410 6.45 9.25 14.46
CA PHE A 410 5.52 8.45 15.26
C PHE A 410 6.14 7.99 16.59
N GLY A 411 7.38 7.53 16.58
CA GLY A 411 8.12 7.19 17.80
C GLY A 411 8.25 8.38 18.77
N GLU A 412 8.53 9.57 18.25
CA GLU A 412 8.55 10.81 19.04
C GLU A 412 7.15 11.16 19.62
N ALA A 413 6.07 10.90 18.87
CA ALA A 413 4.72 11.10 19.38
C ALA A 413 4.38 10.15 20.55
N LEU A 414 4.92 8.94 20.52
CA LEU A 414 4.81 7.96 21.59
C LEU A 414 5.95 8.04 22.62
N GLY A 415 6.91 8.94 22.46
CA GLY A 415 8.17 8.97 23.21
C GLY A 415 8.00 8.98 24.72
N GLU A 416 7.04 9.74 25.23
CA GLU A 416 6.71 9.77 26.66
C GLU A 416 6.17 8.39 27.14
N LEU A 417 5.26 7.78 26.39
CA LEU A 417 4.68 6.48 26.71
C LEU A 417 5.73 5.35 26.62
N ILE A 418 6.59 5.38 25.60
CA ILE A 418 7.70 4.44 25.44
C ILE A 418 8.72 4.60 26.57
N GLY A 419 9.12 5.85 26.83
CA GLY A 419 10.16 6.19 27.81
C GLY A 419 9.77 5.92 29.25
N ALA A 420 8.48 5.90 29.58
CA ALA A 420 7.99 5.59 30.93
C ALA A 420 8.38 4.18 31.40
N GLY A 421 8.68 3.25 30.47
CA GLY A 421 9.06 1.88 30.84
C GLY A 421 7.95 1.18 31.62
N ALA A 422 8.29 0.50 32.71
CA ALA A 422 7.33 -0.22 33.55
C ALA A 422 6.32 0.71 34.27
N GLY A 423 6.68 1.97 34.50
CA GLY A 423 5.84 2.96 35.22
C GLY A 423 4.73 3.58 34.35
N VAL A 424 4.56 3.14 33.12
CA VAL A 424 3.64 3.74 32.17
C VAL A 424 2.17 3.80 32.61
N ASP A 425 1.76 2.91 33.53
CA ASP A 425 0.41 2.81 34.06
C ASP A 425 0.28 3.26 35.52
N GLU A 426 1.34 3.80 36.11
CA GLU A 426 1.26 4.38 37.45
C GLU A 426 0.36 5.62 37.44
N ASP A 427 -0.53 5.72 38.44
CA ASP A 427 -1.51 6.82 38.53
C ASP A 427 -0.84 8.20 38.43
N ARG A 428 0.32 8.38 39.08
CA ARG A 428 1.10 9.60 38.98
C ARG A 428 1.48 9.93 37.54
N PHE A 429 2.04 8.95 36.82
CA PHE A 429 2.47 9.16 35.44
C PHE A 429 1.26 9.45 34.52
N VAL A 430 0.17 8.74 34.71
CA VAL A 430 -1.05 8.92 33.90
C VAL A 430 -1.66 10.31 34.11
N ASN A 431 -1.77 10.75 35.37
CA ASN A 431 -2.48 11.98 35.73
C ASN A 431 -1.59 13.23 35.67
N ASP A 432 -0.38 13.14 36.22
CA ASP A 432 0.50 14.30 36.44
C ASP A 432 1.58 14.43 35.35
N GLY A 433 1.94 13.31 34.70
CA GLY A 433 2.97 13.28 33.66
C GLY A 433 4.37 13.03 34.17
N VAL A 434 5.35 13.59 33.47
CA VAL A 434 6.77 13.42 33.72
C VAL A 434 7.29 14.61 34.52
N GLU A 435 7.96 14.34 35.65
CA GLU A 435 8.68 15.37 36.37
C GLU A 435 9.95 15.78 35.59
N GLU A 436 10.35 17.04 35.70
CA GLU A 436 11.55 17.58 35.03
C GLU A 436 12.81 16.76 35.36
N SER A 437 12.92 16.30 36.60
CA SER A 437 14.02 15.46 37.10
C SER A 437 14.11 14.09 36.45
N GLU A 438 13.00 13.55 35.92
CA GLU A 438 12.90 12.22 35.29
C GLU A 438 13.00 12.31 33.77
N SER A 439 12.83 13.50 33.17
CA SER A 439 12.69 13.70 31.73
C SER A 439 13.89 13.19 30.93
N GLU A 440 15.11 13.41 31.39
CA GLU A 440 16.34 12.97 30.70
C GLU A 440 16.43 11.44 30.64
N VAL A 441 16.10 10.75 31.72
CA VAL A 441 16.11 9.27 31.79
C VAL A 441 15.04 8.69 30.87
N LEU A 442 13.84 9.29 30.86
CA LEU A 442 12.74 8.87 30.02
C LEU A 442 13.05 9.07 28.53
N VAL A 443 13.55 10.25 28.15
CA VAL A 443 13.96 10.56 26.76
C VAL A 443 15.06 9.59 26.32
N GLY A 444 16.11 9.40 27.14
CA GLY A 444 17.20 8.48 26.81
C GLY A 444 16.74 7.02 26.61
N ARG A 445 15.75 6.56 27.39
CA ARG A 445 15.13 5.23 27.20
C ARG A 445 14.33 5.18 25.90
N ALA A 446 13.50 6.18 25.63
CA ALA A 446 12.70 6.24 24.41
C ALA A 446 13.58 6.23 23.16
N GLU A 447 14.65 7.04 23.14
CA GLU A 447 15.61 7.11 22.04
C GLU A 447 16.27 5.75 21.78
N LYS A 448 16.73 5.06 22.83
CA LYS A 448 17.33 3.72 22.69
C LYS A 448 16.36 2.72 22.06
N LEU A 449 15.12 2.66 22.55
CA LEU A 449 14.11 1.74 22.05
C LEU A 449 13.69 2.08 20.61
N ILE A 450 13.55 3.36 20.25
CA ILE A 450 13.26 3.79 18.89
C ILE A 450 14.42 3.41 17.95
N MET A 451 15.67 3.60 18.38
CA MET A 451 16.84 3.20 17.58
C MET A 451 16.91 1.69 17.38
N GLN A 452 16.62 0.90 18.42
CA GLN A 452 16.55 -0.56 18.32
C GLN A 452 15.50 -1.00 17.29
N VAL A 453 14.30 -0.44 17.34
CA VAL A 453 13.26 -0.72 16.35
C VAL A 453 13.69 -0.27 14.94
N GLY A 454 14.55 0.75 14.83
CA GLY A 454 15.15 1.15 13.57
C GLY A 454 16.07 0.10 12.95
N GLU A 455 16.84 -0.59 13.78
CA GLU A 455 17.65 -1.72 13.29
C GLU A 455 16.75 -2.92 12.89
N GLU A 456 15.69 -3.18 13.67
CA GLU A 456 14.68 -4.17 13.29
C GLU A 456 13.99 -3.83 11.96
N TYR A 457 13.63 -2.56 11.73
CA TYR A 457 13.08 -2.06 10.46
C TYR A 457 14.02 -2.37 9.28
N LYS A 458 15.31 -2.04 9.41
CA LYS A 458 16.31 -2.28 8.36
C LYS A 458 16.46 -3.78 8.06
N ALA A 459 16.59 -4.59 9.12
CA ALA A 459 16.77 -6.03 8.99
C ALA A 459 15.56 -6.68 8.29
N LEU A 460 14.35 -6.30 8.69
CA LEU A 460 13.13 -6.85 8.12
C LEU A 460 12.90 -6.37 6.67
N PHE A 461 13.15 -5.09 6.39
CA PHE A 461 13.13 -4.56 5.03
C PHE A 461 14.08 -5.35 4.11
N MET A 462 15.32 -5.55 4.54
CA MET A 462 16.32 -6.26 3.75
C MET A 462 15.97 -7.74 3.58
N ALA A 463 15.48 -8.40 4.61
CA ALA A 463 15.08 -9.80 4.52
C ALA A 463 13.95 -10.00 3.50
N GLU A 464 12.91 -9.18 3.55
CA GLU A 464 11.77 -9.26 2.62
C GLU A 464 12.18 -8.86 1.18
N TYR A 465 12.98 -7.81 1.03
CA TYR A 465 13.49 -7.41 -0.28
C TYR A 465 14.34 -8.52 -0.93
N LYS A 466 15.30 -9.08 -0.18
CA LYS A 466 16.13 -10.22 -0.63
C LYS A 466 15.26 -11.42 -1.02
N ARG A 467 14.27 -11.76 -0.19
CA ARG A 467 13.32 -12.85 -0.46
C ARG A 467 12.58 -12.65 -1.79
N LEU A 468 12.02 -11.46 -1.99
CA LEU A 468 11.27 -11.14 -3.20
C LEU A 468 12.15 -11.13 -4.44
N MET A 469 13.34 -10.52 -4.37
CA MET A 469 14.27 -10.50 -5.51
C MET A 469 14.76 -11.89 -5.86
N THR A 470 15.02 -12.76 -4.87
CA THR A 470 15.37 -14.17 -5.07
C THR A 470 14.29 -14.88 -5.90
N LEU A 471 13.03 -14.73 -5.52
CA LEU A 471 11.90 -15.32 -6.26
C LEU A 471 11.76 -14.73 -7.67
N ARG A 472 11.90 -13.41 -7.80
CA ARG A 472 11.76 -12.72 -9.08
C ARG A 472 12.82 -13.08 -10.10
N VAL A 473 14.05 -13.36 -9.68
CA VAL A 473 15.10 -13.88 -10.55
C VAL A 473 15.11 -15.41 -10.66
N GLY A 474 14.14 -16.11 -10.07
CA GLY A 474 13.95 -17.55 -10.22
C GLY A 474 14.88 -18.41 -9.40
N LEU A 475 15.41 -17.93 -8.28
CA LEU A 475 16.23 -18.72 -7.38
C LEU A 475 15.37 -19.39 -6.29
N LYS A 476 15.77 -20.57 -5.83
CA LYS A 476 15.15 -21.28 -4.71
C LYS A 476 15.67 -20.80 -3.37
N ASN A 477 16.94 -20.43 -3.31
CA ASN A 477 17.64 -20.08 -2.08
C ASN A 477 18.48 -18.81 -2.31
N PHE A 478 18.51 -17.92 -1.31
CA PHE A 478 19.37 -16.75 -1.31
C PHE A 478 20.77 -17.11 -0.79
N LYS A 479 21.79 -16.62 -1.48
CA LYS A 479 23.18 -16.57 -1.03
C LYS A 479 23.63 -15.12 -0.88
N GLU A 480 24.51 -14.82 0.06
CA GLU A 480 24.99 -13.44 0.25
C GLU A 480 25.65 -12.86 -1.00
N SER A 481 26.34 -13.67 -1.81
CA SER A 481 26.91 -13.26 -3.10
C SER A 481 25.85 -12.83 -4.11
N ASP A 482 24.62 -13.37 -4.04
CA ASP A 482 23.55 -13.06 -4.98
C ASP A 482 23.16 -11.57 -4.92
N PHE A 483 23.32 -10.94 -3.75
CA PHE A 483 22.99 -9.54 -3.57
C PHE A 483 23.85 -8.63 -4.45
N ASP A 484 25.17 -8.82 -4.41
CA ASP A 484 26.11 -7.97 -5.16
C ASP A 484 26.21 -8.41 -6.62
N GLU A 485 26.30 -9.72 -6.87
CA GLU A 485 26.55 -10.25 -8.21
C GLU A 485 25.33 -10.25 -9.13
N LEU A 486 24.14 -10.54 -8.55
CA LEU A 486 22.90 -10.62 -9.33
C LEU A 486 22.00 -9.40 -9.14
N PHE A 487 21.66 -9.03 -7.89
CA PHE A 487 20.66 -8.00 -7.68
C PHE A 487 21.22 -6.58 -7.96
N SER A 488 22.33 -6.20 -7.32
CA SER A 488 22.94 -4.90 -7.57
C SER A 488 23.46 -4.80 -9.01
N GLY A 489 24.13 -5.84 -9.50
CA GLY A 489 24.64 -5.86 -10.88
C GLY A 489 23.52 -5.78 -11.93
N LEU A 490 22.35 -6.38 -11.68
CA LEU A 490 21.18 -6.21 -12.54
C LEU A 490 20.67 -4.77 -12.53
N LEU A 491 20.48 -4.19 -11.34
CA LEU A 491 19.94 -2.84 -11.22
C LEU A 491 20.87 -1.79 -11.84
N ASP A 492 22.19 -1.94 -11.66
CA ASP A 492 23.18 -1.07 -12.31
C ASP A 492 23.12 -1.19 -13.84
N THR A 493 22.94 -2.42 -14.36
CA THR A 493 22.76 -2.66 -15.80
C THR A 493 21.45 -2.04 -16.31
N MET A 494 20.36 -2.18 -15.56
CA MET A 494 19.07 -1.61 -15.93
C MET A 494 19.10 -0.08 -15.94
N GLU A 495 19.73 0.55 -14.96
CA GLU A 495 19.90 2.01 -14.88
C GLU A 495 20.77 2.52 -16.06
N THR A 496 21.90 1.84 -16.32
CA THR A 496 22.83 2.24 -17.38
C THR A 496 22.21 2.20 -18.77
N HIS A 497 21.33 1.24 -19.02
CA HIS A 497 20.76 0.98 -20.34
C HIS A 497 19.26 1.31 -20.43
N GLU A 498 18.72 2.00 -19.43
CA GLU A 498 17.31 2.43 -19.38
C GLU A 498 16.33 1.28 -19.65
N LEU A 499 16.58 0.10 -19.05
CA LEU A 499 15.74 -1.07 -19.24
C LEU A 499 14.45 -0.97 -18.43
N ASP A 500 13.35 -1.47 -18.99
CA ASP A 500 12.06 -1.49 -18.31
C ASP A 500 12.09 -2.43 -17.10
N PHE A 501 11.68 -1.90 -15.92
CA PHE A 501 11.84 -2.63 -14.67
C PHE A 501 11.00 -3.90 -14.60
N ASN A 502 9.68 -3.80 -14.82
CA ASN A 502 8.81 -4.95 -14.68
C ASN A 502 8.86 -5.90 -15.87
N HIS A 503 9.01 -5.38 -17.09
CA HIS A 503 9.16 -6.22 -18.28
C HIS A 503 10.43 -7.05 -18.26
N PHE A 504 11.52 -6.52 -17.69
CA PHE A 504 12.75 -7.30 -17.58
C PHE A 504 12.49 -8.62 -16.83
N PHE A 505 11.92 -8.56 -15.64
CA PHE A 505 11.65 -9.77 -14.84
C PHE A 505 10.62 -10.70 -15.51
N ARG A 506 9.60 -10.14 -16.16
CA ARG A 506 8.62 -10.97 -16.88
C ARG A 506 9.25 -11.67 -18.07
N ARG A 507 10.04 -10.97 -18.86
CA ARG A 507 10.77 -11.53 -20.02
C ARG A 507 11.83 -12.53 -19.57
N LEU A 508 12.54 -12.26 -18.48
CA LEU A 508 13.52 -13.18 -17.90
C LEU A 508 12.86 -14.51 -17.50
N SER A 509 11.61 -14.47 -17.03
CA SER A 509 10.87 -15.70 -16.67
C SER A 509 10.78 -16.68 -17.83
N SER A 510 10.65 -16.19 -19.07
CA SER A 510 10.48 -17.00 -20.29
C SER A 510 11.80 -17.30 -21.01
N VAL A 511 12.96 -16.88 -20.50
CA VAL A 511 14.27 -17.23 -21.06
C VAL A 511 14.61 -18.66 -20.68
N LYS A 512 14.81 -19.53 -21.68
CA LYS A 512 15.22 -20.93 -21.45
C LYS A 512 16.74 -21.02 -21.22
N LEU A 513 17.17 -21.86 -20.30
CA LEU A 513 18.59 -22.07 -20.01
C LEU A 513 19.37 -22.57 -21.23
N SER A 514 18.72 -23.34 -22.10
CA SER A 514 19.27 -23.83 -23.37
C SER A 514 19.53 -22.70 -24.39
N GLU A 515 18.74 -21.63 -24.38
CA GLU A 515 18.85 -20.48 -25.28
C GLU A 515 20.03 -19.57 -24.95
N ILE A 516 20.65 -19.70 -23.78
CA ILE A 516 21.72 -18.83 -23.28
C ILE A 516 23.00 -19.59 -22.89
N ALA A 517 23.21 -20.76 -23.49
CA ALA A 517 24.35 -21.61 -23.19
C ALA A 517 25.70 -21.01 -23.65
N THR A 518 25.73 -20.25 -24.75
CA THR A 518 26.93 -19.63 -25.29
C THR A 518 26.90 -18.10 -25.19
N GLU A 519 28.04 -17.44 -25.27
CA GLU A 519 28.15 -15.99 -25.23
C GLU A 519 27.35 -15.31 -26.35
N ASP A 520 27.44 -15.81 -27.58
CA ASP A 520 26.70 -15.26 -28.71
C ASP A 520 25.19 -15.41 -28.53
N ALA A 521 24.75 -16.58 -28.05
CA ALA A 521 23.32 -16.83 -27.76
C ALA A 521 22.80 -15.92 -26.63
N ARG A 522 23.59 -15.66 -25.58
CA ARG A 522 23.24 -14.70 -24.53
C ARG A 522 23.12 -13.29 -25.07
N ARG A 523 24.03 -12.86 -25.95
CA ARG A 523 24.01 -11.53 -26.58
C ARG A 523 22.80 -11.36 -27.51
N GLU A 524 22.41 -12.42 -28.21
CA GLU A 524 21.19 -12.44 -29.03
C GLU A 524 19.94 -12.38 -28.16
N THR A 525 19.83 -13.21 -27.14
CA THR A 525 18.70 -13.23 -26.18
C THR A 525 18.56 -11.90 -25.44
N ALA A 526 19.67 -11.22 -25.14
CA ALA A 526 19.68 -9.92 -24.48
C ALA A 526 18.88 -8.85 -25.25
N ALA A 527 18.72 -8.99 -26.57
CA ALA A 527 17.88 -8.08 -27.37
C ALA A 527 16.42 -7.99 -26.87
N ARG A 528 15.91 -9.08 -26.27
CA ARG A 528 14.52 -9.15 -25.76
C ARG A 528 14.25 -8.17 -24.61
N PHE A 529 15.28 -7.66 -23.95
CA PHE A 529 15.13 -6.78 -22.78
C PHE A 529 15.11 -5.29 -23.14
N PHE A 530 15.44 -4.95 -24.39
CA PHE A 530 15.44 -3.58 -24.87
C PHE A 530 14.07 -3.23 -25.46
N HIS A 531 13.74 -1.94 -25.40
CA HIS A 531 12.56 -1.42 -26.07
C HIS A 531 12.71 -1.51 -27.58
N ALA A 532 11.64 -1.82 -28.30
CA ALA A 532 11.61 -1.81 -29.75
C ALA A 532 11.87 -0.43 -30.33
N GLU A 533 11.49 0.65 -29.59
CA GLU A 533 11.70 2.04 -30.01
C GLU A 533 12.78 2.70 -29.15
N GLY A 534 13.79 3.29 -29.78
CA GLY A 534 14.61 4.34 -29.18
C GLY A 534 16.05 4.01 -28.82
N ALA A 535 16.55 2.79 -29.05
CA ALA A 535 17.98 2.50 -28.91
C ALA A 535 18.76 2.94 -30.17
N THR A 536 19.91 3.60 -29.97
CA THR A 536 20.87 3.76 -31.07
C THR A 536 21.69 2.47 -31.23
N ALA A 537 21.99 2.07 -32.47
CA ALA A 537 22.68 0.80 -32.76
C ALA A 537 23.99 0.59 -31.96
N GLY A 538 24.75 1.65 -31.68
CA GLY A 538 25.99 1.57 -30.90
C GLY A 538 25.80 1.40 -29.40
N SER A 539 24.82 2.07 -28.80
CA SER A 539 24.49 1.92 -27.36
C SER A 539 23.85 0.58 -27.08
N GLU A 540 23.03 0.07 -28.00
CA GLU A 540 22.40 -1.24 -27.89
C GLU A 540 23.40 -2.39 -27.93
N ALA A 541 24.43 -2.34 -28.77
CA ALA A 541 25.45 -3.40 -28.86
C ALA A 541 26.20 -3.57 -27.52
N LYS A 542 26.55 -2.46 -26.85
CA LYS A 542 27.15 -2.49 -25.52
C LYS A 542 26.18 -3.03 -24.50
N GLY A 543 24.95 -2.56 -24.52
CA GLY A 543 23.91 -3.00 -23.60
C GLY A 543 23.61 -4.49 -23.70
N ARG A 544 23.56 -5.05 -24.93
CA ARG A 544 23.39 -6.50 -25.14
C ARG A 544 24.59 -7.29 -24.60
N SER A 545 25.79 -6.74 -24.68
CA SER A 545 26.96 -7.38 -24.06
C SER A 545 26.86 -7.38 -22.54
N ASP A 546 26.49 -6.25 -21.92
CA ASP A 546 26.39 -6.12 -20.48
C ASP A 546 25.28 -7.01 -19.92
N VAL A 547 24.10 -7.04 -20.55
CA VAL A 547 23.00 -7.96 -20.21
C VAL A 547 23.44 -9.42 -20.44
N GLY A 548 24.14 -9.73 -21.53
CA GLY A 548 24.68 -11.06 -21.81
C GLY A 548 25.65 -11.56 -20.74
N ASN A 549 26.51 -10.69 -20.22
CA ASN A 549 27.42 -10.98 -19.11
C ASN A 549 26.67 -11.23 -17.81
N TRP A 550 25.61 -10.46 -17.55
CA TRP A 550 24.75 -10.71 -16.41
C TRP A 550 23.97 -12.04 -16.54
N LEU A 551 23.45 -12.35 -17.72
CA LEU A 551 22.78 -13.64 -18.01
C LEU A 551 23.69 -14.84 -17.79
N ASP A 552 25.00 -14.71 -18.02
CA ASP A 552 25.98 -15.78 -17.72
C ASP A 552 26.00 -16.12 -16.23
N LYS A 553 26.16 -15.10 -15.39
CA LYS A 553 26.12 -15.24 -13.92
C LYS A 553 24.78 -15.78 -13.45
N TRP A 554 23.69 -15.24 -13.97
CA TRP A 554 22.34 -15.69 -13.65
C TRP A 554 22.13 -17.16 -14.02
N ARG A 555 22.51 -17.57 -15.23
CA ARG A 555 22.44 -18.97 -15.66
C ARG A 555 23.19 -19.91 -14.73
N ALA A 556 24.44 -19.58 -14.43
CA ALA A 556 25.26 -20.40 -13.54
C ALA A 556 24.59 -20.60 -12.17
N ARG A 557 24.03 -19.53 -11.62
CA ARG A 557 23.35 -19.58 -10.30
C ARG A 557 22.01 -20.32 -10.35
N VAL A 558 21.24 -20.17 -11.43
CA VAL A 558 19.97 -20.90 -11.63
C VAL A 558 20.24 -22.39 -11.80
N VAL A 559 21.25 -22.79 -12.59
CA VAL A 559 21.65 -24.19 -12.77
C VAL A 559 22.02 -24.84 -11.45
N GLU A 560 22.67 -24.10 -10.56
CA GLU A 560 22.99 -24.61 -9.21
C GLU A 560 21.74 -24.95 -8.38
N ASP A 561 20.69 -24.15 -8.49
CA ASP A 561 19.44 -24.35 -7.73
C ASP A 561 18.47 -25.35 -8.40
N TRP A 562 18.40 -25.36 -9.73
CA TRP A 562 17.39 -26.11 -10.50
C TRP A 562 17.96 -27.27 -11.30
N GLY A 563 19.23 -27.20 -11.73
CA GLY A 563 19.80 -28.09 -12.74
C GLY A 563 19.57 -27.59 -14.16
N GLU A 564 19.98 -28.38 -15.15
CA GLU A 564 19.93 -28.02 -16.58
C GLU A 564 18.85 -28.77 -17.36
N GLU A 565 18.09 -29.67 -16.73
CA GLU A 565 17.07 -30.46 -17.41
C GLU A 565 15.89 -29.59 -17.82
N GLU A 566 15.35 -29.83 -19.03
CA GLU A 566 14.23 -29.06 -19.60
C GLU A 566 13.00 -29.05 -18.69
N GLY A 567 12.68 -30.16 -18.01
CA GLY A 567 11.57 -30.22 -17.08
C GLY A 567 11.75 -29.34 -15.84
N GLN A 568 12.99 -29.21 -15.34
CA GLN A 568 13.32 -28.34 -14.21
C GLN A 568 13.30 -26.87 -14.62
N ASP A 569 13.76 -26.55 -15.82
CA ASP A 569 13.69 -25.20 -16.38
C ASP A 569 12.24 -24.75 -16.60
N ALA A 570 11.36 -25.64 -17.03
CA ALA A 570 9.92 -25.35 -17.13
C ALA A 570 9.25 -25.06 -15.77
N GLU A 571 9.64 -25.78 -14.71
CA GLU A 571 9.15 -25.49 -13.35
C GLU A 571 9.69 -24.16 -12.82
N ARG A 572 10.94 -23.80 -13.14
CA ARG A 572 11.50 -22.47 -12.84
C ARG A 572 10.70 -21.36 -13.55
N GLU A 573 10.47 -21.52 -14.86
CA GLU A 573 9.66 -20.57 -15.64
C GLU A 573 8.29 -20.33 -15.00
N LYS A 574 7.59 -21.40 -14.65
CA LYS A 574 6.30 -21.35 -13.98
C LYS A 574 6.38 -20.63 -12.64
N ALA A 575 7.39 -20.94 -11.82
CA ALA A 575 7.61 -20.28 -10.52
C ALA A 575 7.88 -18.78 -10.69
N MET A 576 8.69 -18.39 -11.66
CA MET A 576 8.98 -16.99 -11.95
C MET A 576 7.76 -16.24 -12.46
N LYS A 577 6.97 -16.82 -13.36
CA LYS A 577 5.73 -16.22 -13.89
C LYS A 577 4.68 -15.99 -12.81
N ALA A 578 4.67 -16.81 -11.76
CA ALA A 578 3.76 -16.67 -10.63
C ALA A 578 4.08 -15.46 -9.71
N VAL A 579 5.27 -14.88 -9.83
CA VAL A 579 5.71 -13.73 -9.01
C VAL A 579 6.12 -12.51 -9.84
N ASN A 580 6.27 -12.66 -11.15
CA ASN A 580 6.58 -11.57 -12.07
C ASN A 580 5.33 -11.20 -12.86
N PRO A 581 4.70 -10.05 -12.59
CA PRO A 581 3.44 -9.71 -13.24
C PRO A 581 3.62 -9.48 -14.74
N ASN A 582 2.65 -9.91 -15.52
CA ASN A 582 2.51 -9.59 -16.93
C ASN A 582 1.86 -8.22 -17.14
N PHE A 583 0.95 -7.85 -16.22
CA PHE A 583 0.29 -6.56 -16.24
C PHE A 583 0.52 -5.78 -14.95
N VAL A 584 0.83 -4.49 -15.07
CA VAL A 584 0.75 -3.48 -14.00
C VAL A 584 0.09 -2.22 -14.56
N PRO A 585 -0.75 -1.50 -13.80
CA PRO A 585 -1.48 -0.33 -14.30
C PRO A 585 -0.52 0.88 -14.42
N ARG A 586 0.19 0.95 -15.53
CA ARG A 586 1.12 2.04 -15.85
C ARG A 586 0.38 3.34 -16.12
N GLY A 587 1.02 4.47 -15.89
CA GLY A 587 0.43 5.80 -16.05
C GLY A 587 -0.21 5.99 -17.43
N TRP A 588 0.47 5.60 -18.50
CA TRP A 588 -0.04 5.77 -19.87
C TRP A 588 -1.28 4.89 -20.18
N VAL A 589 -1.38 3.70 -19.59
CA VAL A 589 -2.57 2.84 -19.72
C VAL A 589 -3.75 3.48 -19.01
N LEU A 590 -3.52 3.98 -17.78
CA LEU A 590 -4.56 4.68 -17.02
C LEU A 590 -5.02 5.96 -17.73
N ASP A 591 -4.13 6.73 -18.36
CA ASP A 591 -4.47 7.91 -19.14
C ASP A 591 -5.36 7.56 -20.36
N GLU A 592 -5.05 6.44 -21.04
CA GLU A 592 -5.88 5.94 -22.14
C GLU A 592 -7.29 5.57 -21.65
N ILE A 593 -7.37 4.82 -20.55
CA ILE A 593 -8.64 4.39 -19.96
C ILE A 593 -9.47 5.61 -19.52
N ILE A 594 -8.85 6.56 -18.83
CA ILE A 594 -9.50 7.80 -18.41
C ILE A 594 -10.11 8.53 -19.61
N LYS A 595 -9.34 8.68 -20.69
CA LYS A 595 -9.82 9.32 -21.92
C LYS A 595 -11.03 8.59 -22.50
N ARG A 596 -10.98 7.27 -22.60
CA ARG A 596 -12.08 6.45 -23.13
C ARG A 596 -13.34 6.56 -22.28
N VAL A 597 -13.20 6.56 -20.96
CA VAL A 597 -14.34 6.72 -20.03
C VAL A 597 -14.92 8.12 -20.08
N GLU A 598 -14.08 9.16 -20.04
CA GLU A 598 -14.53 10.56 -19.95
C GLU A 598 -14.99 11.16 -21.27
N LYS A 599 -14.28 10.84 -22.37
CA LYS A 599 -14.51 11.46 -23.67
C LYS A 599 -15.37 10.60 -24.59
N ASP A 600 -15.11 9.30 -24.58
CA ASP A 600 -15.76 8.38 -25.51
C ASP A 600 -16.97 7.67 -24.86
N GLY A 601 -17.18 7.84 -23.56
CA GLY A 601 -18.29 7.25 -22.80
C GLY A 601 -18.21 5.73 -22.66
N GLU A 602 -17.05 5.12 -22.92
CA GLU A 602 -16.88 3.68 -22.84
C GLU A 602 -16.77 3.22 -21.38
N ARG A 603 -17.67 2.34 -20.94
CA ARG A 603 -17.71 1.81 -19.56
C ARG A 603 -17.01 0.47 -19.41
N ASP A 604 -17.12 -0.39 -20.41
CA ASP A 604 -16.57 -1.75 -20.39
C ASP A 604 -15.04 -1.80 -20.24
N VAL A 605 -14.34 -0.75 -20.64
CA VAL A 605 -12.88 -0.65 -20.48
C VAL A 605 -12.46 -0.71 -18.99
N LEU A 606 -13.27 -0.18 -18.07
CA LEU A 606 -13.00 -0.25 -16.62
C LEU A 606 -13.05 -1.69 -16.11
N ARG A 607 -14.01 -2.49 -16.60
CA ARG A 607 -14.09 -3.88 -16.23
C ARG A 607 -12.88 -4.67 -16.76
N ARG A 608 -12.50 -4.46 -18.01
CA ARG A 608 -11.36 -5.15 -18.62
C ARG A 608 -10.05 -4.86 -17.89
N VAL A 609 -9.75 -3.59 -17.63
CA VAL A 609 -8.52 -3.24 -16.89
C VAL A 609 -8.56 -3.78 -15.46
N MET A 610 -9.71 -3.80 -14.82
CA MET A 610 -9.85 -4.38 -13.48
C MET A 610 -9.60 -5.89 -13.48
N GLN A 611 -10.12 -6.61 -14.49
CA GLN A 611 -9.84 -8.04 -14.64
C GLN A 611 -8.34 -8.31 -14.81
N MET A 612 -7.64 -7.51 -15.63
CA MET A 612 -6.18 -7.61 -15.77
C MET A 612 -5.45 -7.24 -14.46
N ALA A 613 -5.89 -6.21 -13.77
CA ALA A 613 -5.29 -5.75 -12.52
C ALA A 613 -5.45 -6.76 -11.36
N LEU A 614 -6.59 -7.43 -11.28
CA LEU A 614 -6.86 -8.47 -10.26
C LEU A 614 -6.18 -9.81 -10.57
N HIS A 615 -5.79 -10.04 -11.82
CA HIS A 615 -5.11 -11.26 -12.25
C HIS A 615 -3.81 -10.95 -13.01
N PRO A 616 -2.84 -10.25 -12.37
CA PRO A 616 -1.70 -9.63 -13.06
C PRO A 616 -0.67 -10.63 -13.58
N PHE A 617 -0.74 -11.89 -13.18
CA PHE A 617 0.24 -12.93 -13.51
C PHE A 617 -0.16 -13.80 -14.70
N GLU A 618 -1.39 -13.67 -15.21
CA GLU A 618 -1.86 -14.43 -16.36
C GLU A 618 -1.06 -14.12 -17.63
N GLU A 619 -0.94 -15.10 -18.52
CA GLU A 619 -0.26 -14.93 -19.81
C GLU A 619 -1.13 -14.13 -20.79
N SER A 620 -2.43 -14.35 -20.75
CA SER A 620 -3.45 -13.71 -21.56
C SER A 620 -4.78 -13.79 -20.83
N TRP A 621 -5.66 -12.82 -21.05
CA TRP A 621 -7.03 -12.79 -20.51
C TRP A 621 -8.06 -13.12 -21.59
N ASP A 622 -7.69 -13.00 -22.87
CA ASP A 622 -8.59 -13.24 -24.01
C ASP A 622 -9.24 -14.63 -23.93
N GLY A 623 -10.58 -14.66 -24.03
CA GLY A 623 -11.40 -15.86 -23.96
C GLY A 623 -11.47 -16.55 -22.58
N GLN A 624 -10.92 -15.92 -21.52
CA GLN A 624 -10.96 -16.48 -20.17
C GLN A 624 -12.17 -16.00 -19.37
N GLN A 625 -12.63 -16.86 -18.45
CA GLN A 625 -13.55 -16.46 -17.38
C GLN A 625 -12.76 -15.91 -16.21
N VAL A 626 -12.87 -14.60 -15.98
CA VAL A 626 -12.17 -13.88 -14.92
C VAL A 626 -13.21 -13.39 -13.90
N ASP A 627 -13.08 -13.83 -12.65
CA ASP A 627 -14.05 -13.54 -11.57
C ASP A 627 -15.51 -13.85 -11.93
N GLY A 628 -15.74 -14.94 -12.68
CA GLY A 628 -17.08 -15.36 -13.11
C GLY A 628 -17.67 -14.55 -14.28
N GLN A 629 -16.88 -13.66 -14.88
CA GLN A 629 -17.25 -12.88 -16.05
C GLN A 629 -16.27 -13.14 -17.21
N GLU A 630 -16.79 -13.27 -18.42
CA GLU A 630 -15.96 -13.40 -19.60
C GLU A 630 -15.16 -12.10 -19.84
N TYR A 631 -13.85 -12.23 -20.05
CA TYR A 631 -13.04 -11.12 -20.54
C TYR A 631 -13.40 -10.83 -22.00
N LYS A 632 -13.90 -9.64 -22.26
CA LYS A 632 -14.36 -9.19 -23.58
C LYS A 632 -13.44 -8.12 -24.16
N GLY A 633 -12.13 -8.28 -24.00
CA GLY A 633 -11.13 -7.41 -24.60
C GLY A 633 -10.79 -7.81 -26.03
N ASP A 634 -10.12 -6.89 -26.72
CA ASP A 634 -9.44 -7.15 -27.98
C ASP A 634 -8.01 -7.62 -27.66
N LYS A 635 -7.58 -8.71 -28.29
CA LYS A 635 -6.22 -9.22 -28.14
C LYS A 635 -5.15 -8.15 -28.44
N ALA A 636 -5.37 -7.29 -29.43
CA ALA A 636 -4.47 -6.20 -29.75
C ALA A 636 -4.43 -5.13 -28.63
N GLU A 637 -5.55 -4.89 -27.92
CA GLU A 637 -5.59 -4.04 -26.73
C GLU A 637 -4.76 -4.64 -25.58
N GLU A 638 -4.96 -5.94 -25.33
CA GLU A 638 -4.23 -6.69 -24.32
C GLU A 638 -2.72 -6.66 -24.57
N GLU A 639 -2.30 -7.05 -25.78
CA GLU A 639 -0.88 -7.06 -26.20
C GLU A 639 -0.25 -5.68 -26.09
N ARG A 640 -0.99 -4.62 -26.40
CA ARG A 640 -0.51 -3.24 -26.25
C ARG A 640 -0.34 -2.83 -24.79
N TRP A 641 -1.28 -3.19 -23.91
CA TRP A 641 -1.22 -2.80 -22.50
C TRP A 641 -0.15 -3.56 -21.70
N VAL A 642 0.19 -4.80 -22.10
CA VAL A 642 1.32 -5.56 -21.53
C VAL A 642 2.63 -5.33 -22.30
N GLY A 643 2.60 -4.61 -23.40
CA GLY A 643 3.75 -4.33 -24.27
C GLY A 643 4.63 -3.18 -23.79
N ASP A 644 5.60 -2.82 -24.63
CA ASP A 644 6.52 -1.73 -24.36
C ASP A 644 5.81 -0.39 -24.16
N VAL A 645 6.26 0.38 -23.17
CA VAL A 645 5.78 1.74 -22.96
C VAL A 645 6.16 2.61 -24.15
N PRO A 646 5.20 3.30 -24.81
CA PRO A 646 5.51 4.21 -25.91
C PRO A 646 6.53 5.27 -25.47
N LYS A 647 7.52 5.57 -26.28
CA LYS A 647 8.66 6.44 -25.92
C LYS A 647 8.24 7.78 -25.31
N LEU A 648 7.21 8.43 -25.86
CA LEU A 648 6.71 9.72 -25.39
C LEU A 648 5.82 9.62 -24.15
N LYS A 649 5.59 8.40 -23.65
CA LYS A 649 4.73 8.11 -22.48
C LYS A 649 5.52 7.55 -21.29
N ARG A 650 6.84 7.48 -21.38
CA ARG A 650 7.70 7.00 -20.29
C ARG A 650 7.89 8.08 -19.23
N ALA A 651 7.95 7.67 -17.99
CA ALA A 651 8.22 8.50 -16.83
C ALA A 651 7.29 9.74 -16.70
N ILE A 652 5.98 9.55 -16.95
CA ILE A 652 4.98 10.61 -16.80
C ILE A 652 4.81 10.94 -15.31
N GLN A 653 4.91 12.22 -14.98
CA GLN A 653 4.63 12.75 -13.65
C GLN A 653 3.21 13.32 -13.57
N CYS A 654 2.60 13.22 -12.39
CA CYS A 654 1.31 13.82 -12.07
C CYS A 654 1.45 14.82 -10.93
N SER A 655 0.58 15.84 -10.89
CA SER A 655 0.52 16.75 -9.74
C SER A 655 -0.30 16.15 -8.58
N CYS A 656 -0.06 16.63 -7.35
CA CYS A 656 -0.86 16.22 -6.18
C CYS A 656 -2.32 16.68 -6.26
N SER A 657 -2.63 17.67 -7.09
CA SER A 657 -3.99 18.20 -7.30
C SER A 657 -4.82 17.37 -8.28
N SER A 658 -4.21 16.42 -8.95
CA SER A 658 -4.84 15.59 -9.98
C SER A 658 -5.67 14.43 -9.40
#